data_d76541a473c1e762faf95f1e22186b87
#
_entry.id   d76541a473c1e762faf95f1e22186b87
#
_cell.length_a   1.000
_cell.length_b   1.000
_cell.length_c   1.000
_cell.angle_alpha   90.00
_cell.angle_beta   90.00
_cell.angle_gamma   90.00
#
_symmetry.space_group_name_H-M   'P 1'
#
loop_
_entity.id
_entity.type
_entity.pdbx_description
1 polymer ?
#
loop_
_entity_poly.entity_id
_entity_poly.type
_entity_poly.pdbx_seq_one_letter_code
_entity_poly.pdbx_strand_id
1 'polypeptide(L)'
;MHRLTVFLLCLLCGTLILASNTEAAPLLQEGKRTLYQRVISHPTAQLYAQASDQSQVVDKGLRPFTPLYVYERGQGWLNVGKGTNKADGWIKADLTTPWNQSLTLLFSNRSQRDPVIFFRDTRALQDICDAPDMSERLVSLQLAVAKKKTGPEVVASEPMTSSVDLDRFYLMPILEMQEPYEGTKFLRVASIDPGQIPGSQYHQGKGGTASDPTTKKAPRTGIAIVMDTTVSMQPYIEQSRQLIKTIYDRLQKEKLAEHVGFAFVAFRNSTAAVPELEYVSTVVSDFVTASNRKELESRLAEVREAKVSTHSFNEDSLAGVYNAIESLSWDEYDSRIILLVTDAGPLPSDDRYRSVAMEPQEMADFAGQKGIWIVAVHIKTPAGASNHDYAEQAYRTLSMKNGSAQYQSIKTSNPKEGARYFAAVAESLAKTMEQVVTLTTQGKMLTRPKDAAPKNPEEDAAQLAQRLGYALQLEYLGRANRTPAPQVVSSWITDMDLAHLARGQRVPNVEVAVLLTKAQLNDLHAQIGAIIDNAERTKKTDSTDFFQGILSASARTARDPNMPTQGKTLAELGVLGEFLDGLPYRSEVMLLTEEDWYRKSIGEQTAFINRLKSKLARYEEYDRDRKNWETFGTFSANDWVYRVPLNMLP
;
A
#
# COMPACT_ATOMS: atom_id res chain seq x y z
N MET A 1 42.25 -67.01 -33.84
CA MET A 1 42.17 -66.41 -32.50
C MET A 1 42.36 -64.87 -32.48
N HIS A 2 42.32 -64.18 -33.63
CA HIS A 2 42.60 -62.71 -33.68
C HIS A 2 41.35 -61.86 -33.96
N ARG A 3 40.17 -62.45 -34.08
CA ARG A 3 38.92 -61.71 -34.30
C ARG A 3 37.98 -61.58 -33.09
N LEU A 4 38.30 -62.25 -31.97
CA LEU A 4 37.49 -62.21 -30.75
C LEU A 4 38.00 -61.17 -29.74
N THR A 5 39.27 -60.73 -29.86
CA THR A 5 39.87 -59.75 -28.94
C THR A 5 39.56 -58.32 -29.32
N VAL A 6 39.20 -58.03 -30.57
CA VAL A 6 38.83 -56.67 -31.00
C VAL A 6 37.38 -56.34 -30.64
N PHE A 7 36.52 -57.35 -30.49
CA PHE A 7 35.11 -57.15 -30.14
C PHE A 7 34.90 -56.88 -28.62
N LEU A 8 35.84 -57.36 -27.78
CA LEU A 8 35.75 -57.11 -26.34
C LEU A 8 36.34 -55.75 -25.94
N LEU A 9 37.22 -55.15 -26.76
CA LEU A 9 37.79 -53.82 -26.49
C LEU A 9 36.81 -52.70 -26.95
N CYS A 10 35.92 -52.95 -27.89
CA CYS A 10 34.90 -52.00 -28.28
C CYS A 10 33.69 -51.97 -27.35
N LEU A 11 33.47 -53.02 -26.53
CA LEU A 11 32.37 -53.03 -25.55
C LEU A 11 32.77 -52.34 -24.20
N LEU A 12 34.08 -52.11 -23.94
CA LEU A 12 34.54 -51.40 -22.73
C LEU A 12 34.67 -49.88 -22.94
N CYS A 13 34.61 -49.37 -24.17
CA CYS A 13 34.62 -47.92 -24.44
C CYS A 13 33.21 -47.30 -24.63
N GLY A 14 32.14 -48.10 -24.48
CA GLY A 14 30.76 -47.67 -24.74
C GLY A 14 29.96 -47.20 -23.52
N THR A 15 30.54 -47.19 -22.33
CA THR A 15 29.91 -46.66 -21.13
C THR A 15 30.64 -45.43 -20.59
N LEU A 16 30.99 -44.48 -21.46
CA LEU A 16 31.03 -43.08 -21.00
C LEU A 16 29.58 -42.69 -20.75
N ILE A 17 29.13 -42.92 -19.54
CA ILE A 17 27.98 -42.29 -18.98
C ILE A 17 28.24 -40.79 -19.15
N LEU A 18 27.59 -40.18 -20.13
CA LEU A 18 27.27 -38.79 -20.13
C LEU A 18 26.48 -38.59 -18.81
N ALA A 19 27.18 -38.29 -17.73
CA ALA A 19 26.60 -37.62 -16.58
C ALA A 19 26.10 -36.30 -17.18
N SER A 20 24.86 -36.32 -17.68
CA SER A 20 24.07 -35.12 -17.87
C SER A 20 24.12 -34.46 -16.50
N ASN A 21 24.88 -33.37 -16.37
CA ASN A 21 24.70 -32.41 -15.28
C ASN A 21 23.26 -31.94 -15.40
N THR A 22 22.33 -32.71 -14.85
CA THR A 22 21.03 -32.17 -14.48
C THR A 22 21.36 -31.14 -13.41
N GLU A 23 21.39 -29.87 -13.81
CA GLU A 23 21.45 -28.76 -12.86
C GLU A 23 20.38 -29.06 -11.80
N ALA A 24 20.80 -29.29 -10.57
CA ALA A 24 19.89 -29.63 -9.48
C ALA A 24 18.97 -28.42 -9.26
N ALA A 25 17.67 -28.61 -9.48
CA ALA A 25 16.67 -27.59 -9.17
C ALA A 25 16.44 -27.53 -7.65
N PRO A 26 16.07 -26.36 -7.10
CA PRO A 26 15.71 -26.24 -5.71
C PRO A 26 14.51 -27.12 -5.34
N LEU A 27 14.39 -27.49 -4.07
CA LEU A 27 13.26 -28.26 -3.55
C LEU A 27 11.97 -27.44 -3.67
N LEU A 28 10.94 -28.09 -4.18
CA LEU A 28 9.59 -27.50 -4.20
C LEU A 28 8.98 -27.47 -2.79
N GLN A 29 8.13 -26.53 -2.53
CA GLN A 29 7.28 -26.52 -1.35
C GLN A 29 6.31 -27.71 -1.45
N GLU A 30 5.89 -28.22 -0.30
CA GLU A 30 4.97 -29.35 -0.23
C GLU A 30 3.65 -29.05 -0.99
N GLY A 31 3.29 -29.96 -1.90
CA GLY A 31 2.08 -29.82 -2.73
C GLY A 31 2.15 -28.75 -3.81
N LYS A 32 3.31 -28.12 -4.07
CA LYS A 32 3.51 -27.09 -5.08
C LYS A 32 4.31 -27.62 -6.29
N ARG A 33 4.09 -27.00 -7.46
CA ARG A 33 4.76 -27.36 -8.73
C ARG A 33 5.76 -26.31 -9.19
N THR A 34 5.58 -25.05 -8.77
CA THR A 34 6.35 -23.91 -9.24
C THR A 34 7.05 -23.14 -8.12
N LEU A 35 6.65 -23.35 -6.87
CA LEU A 35 7.19 -22.63 -5.72
C LEU A 35 8.28 -23.41 -5.03
N TYR A 36 9.47 -22.84 -4.98
CA TYR A 36 10.63 -23.41 -4.31
C TYR A 36 10.67 -23.06 -2.82
N GLN A 37 11.27 -23.94 -2.02
CA GLN A 37 11.59 -23.67 -0.62
C GLN A 37 12.68 -22.62 -0.54
N ARG A 38 12.52 -21.66 0.37
CA ARG A 38 13.47 -20.60 0.63
C ARG A 38 13.71 -20.42 2.12
N VAL A 39 14.89 -19.92 2.45
CA VAL A 39 15.27 -19.51 3.80
C VAL A 39 15.96 -18.15 3.76
N ILE A 40 15.94 -17.44 4.88
CA ILE A 40 16.71 -16.21 5.09
C ILE A 40 17.87 -16.54 6.03
N SER A 41 19.10 -16.13 5.67
CA SER A 41 20.27 -16.31 6.52
C SER A 41 20.25 -15.39 7.74
N HIS A 42 20.72 -15.89 8.89
CA HIS A 42 20.95 -15.07 10.08
C HIS A 42 22.28 -14.30 9.98
N PRO A 43 22.49 -13.26 10.82
CA PRO A 43 23.83 -12.74 11.08
C PRO A 43 24.77 -13.88 11.51
N THR A 44 26.01 -13.82 11.10
CA THR A 44 27.03 -14.88 11.36
C THR A 44 26.94 -16.16 10.54
N ALA A 45 25.87 -16.34 9.73
CA ALA A 45 25.79 -17.49 8.83
C ALA A 45 26.89 -17.46 7.76
N GLN A 46 27.39 -18.63 7.39
CA GLN A 46 28.42 -18.83 6.38
C GLN A 46 28.05 -20.03 5.50
N LEU A 47 28.57 -20.07 4.28
CA LEU A 47 28.44 -21.23 3.40
C LEU A 47 29.66 -22.10 3.46
N TYR A 48 29.46 -23.41 3.55
CA TYR A 48 30.48 -24.44 3.62
C TYR A 48 30.42 -25.33 2.37
N ALA A 49 31.56 -25.88 1.96
CA ALA A 49 31.61 -26.80 0.81
C ALA A 49 30.87 -28.13 1.07
N GLN A 50 30.78 -28.56 2.31
CA GLN A 50 30.07 -29.78 2.75
C GLN A 50 29.33 -29.51 4.06
N ALA A 51 28.35 -30.37 4.39
CA ALA A 51 27.52 -30.30 5.61
C ALA A 51 28.33 -30.62 6.88
N SER A 52 29.38 -29.86 7.17
CA SER A 52 30.29 -30.08 8.31
C SER A 52 30.94 -28.78 8.76
N ASP A 53 31.07 -28.58 10.08
CA ASP A 53 31.81 -27.46 10.67
C ASP A 53 33.32 -27.47 10.35
N GLN A 54 33.86 -28.63 9.99
CA GLN A 54 35.26 -28.79 9.61
C GLN A 54 35.49 -28.56 8.10
N SER A 55 34.43 -28.39 7.33
CA SER A 55 34.51 -28.17 5.90
C SER A 55 35.02 -26.77 5.58
N GLN A 56 35.62 -26.63 4.40
CA GLN A 56 36.07 -25.34 3.89
C GLN A 56 34.87 -24.38 3.79
N VAL A 57 35.05 -23.17 4.31
CA VAL A 57 34.09 -22.08 4.12
C VAL A 57 34.22 -21.52 2.70
N VAL A 58 33.19 -21.65 1.89
CA VAL A 58 33.15 -21.19 0.49
C VAL A 58 32.66 -19.76 0.35
N ASP A 59 31.85 -19.27 1.30
CA ASP A 59 31.43 -17.87 1.38
C ASP A 59 31.47 -17.39 2.84
N LYS A 60 32.50 -16.60 3.15
CA LYS A 60 32.65 -15.91 4.45
C LYS A 60 31.88 -14.58 4.50
N GLY A 61 31.51 -14.07 3.36
CA GLY A 61 30.85 -12.77 3.19
C GLY A 61 29.34 -12.86 2.98
N LEU A 62 28.73 -13.98 3.36
CA LEU A 62 27.28 -14.12 3.28
C LEU A 62 26.63 -13.02 4.12
N ARG A 63 25.89 -12.16 3.44
CA ARG A 63 25.24 -11.05 4.12
C ARG A 63 24.11 -11.56 5.00
N PRO A 64 23.93 -10.98 6.19
CA PRO A 64 22.73 -11.24 6.98
C PRO A 64 21.48 -11.05 6.14
N PHE A 65 20.49 -11.89 6.39
CA PHE A 65 19.18 -11.84 5.76
C PHE A 65 19.17 -12.03 4.24
N THR A 66 20.19 -12.71 3.71
CA THR A 66 20.20 -13.12 2.30
C THR A 66 19.15 -14.20 2.09
N PRO A 67 18.18 -14.03 1.17
CA PRO A 67 17.28 -15.10 0.75
C PRO A 67 18.05 -16.16 -0.04
N LEU A 68 17.82 -17.42 0.29
CA LEU A 68 18.48 -18.56 -0.31
C LEU A 68 17.46 -19.63 -0.70
N TYR A 69 17.60 -20.22 -1.88
CA TYR A 69 16.83 -21.38 -2.30
C TYR A 69 17.41 -22.63 -1.67
N VAL A 70 16.56 -23.56 -1.23
CA VAL A 70 16.97 -24.83 -0.62
C VAL A 70 17.00 -25.92 -1.67
N TYR A 71 18.15 -26.55 -1.85
CA TYR A 71 18.38 -27.64 -2.80
C TYR A 71 18.30 -29.01 -2.15
N GLU A 72 18.77 -29.10 -0.91
CA GLU A 72 18.82 -30.36 -0.16
C GLU A 72 18.74 -30.09 1.34
N ARG A 73 18.19 -31.04 2.10
CA ARG A 73 18.14 -31.02 3.57
C ARG A 73 18.96 -32.17 4.15
N GLY A 74 19.95 -31.85 4.95
CA GLY A 74 20.72 -32.80 5.74
C GLY A 74 20.41 -32.67 7.24
N GLN A 75 21.10 -33.49 8.07
CA GLN A 75 20.95 -33.38 9.53
C GLN A 75 21.56 -32.07 10.04
N GLY A 76 20.71 -31.09 10.36
CA GLY A 76 21.13 -29.78 10.86
C GLY A 76 21.74 -28.85 9.80
N TRP A 77 21.71 -29.23 8.51
CA TRP A 77 22.28 -28.48 7.40
C TRP A 77 21.32 -28.36 6.23
N LEU A 78 21.46 -27.29 5.47
CA LEU A 78 20.74 -27.05 4.22
C LEU A 78 21.76 -26.79 3.11
N ASN A 79 21.64 -27.48 1.98
CA ASN A 79 22.34 -27.10 0.75
C ASN A 79 21.54 -25.99 0.07
N VAL A 80 22.18 -24.84 -0.16
CA VAL A 80 21.47 -23.64 -0.56
C VAL A 80 22.18 -22.91 -1.70
N GLY A 81 21.42 -22.12 -2.46
CA GLY A 81 21.93 -21.28 -3.53
C GLY A 81 21.24 -19.93 -3.59
N LYS A 82 21.95 -18.91 -4.09
CA LYS A 82 21.42 -17.55 -4.28
C LYS A 82 20.50 -17.43 -5.50
N GLY A 83 20.44 -18.44 -6.33
CA GLY A 83 19.57 -18.54 -7.52
C GLY A 83 18.96 -19.92 -7.65
N THR A 84 18.22 -20.17 -8.73
CA THR A 84 17.53 -21.43 -9.00
C THR A 84 18.32 -22.39 -9.89
N ASN A 85 19.53 -22.01 -10.32
CA ASN A 85 20.29 -22.77 -11.31
C ASN A 85 21.32 -23.71 -10.65
N LYS A 86 21.85 -23.33 -9.47
CA LYS A 86 22.87 -24.13 -8.75
C LYS A 86 22.87 -23.85 -7.27
N ALA A 87 23.28 -24.83 -6.50
CA ALA A 87 23.63 -24.65 -5.09
C ALA A 87 25.00 -23.96 -4.97
N ASP A 88 25.13 -23.08 -3.98
CA ASP A 88 26.37 -22.35 -3.68
C ASP A 88 27.12 -22.97 -2.49
N GLY A 89 26.48 -23.79 -1.66
CA GLY A 89 27.09 -24.46 -0.52
C GLY A 89 26.10 -24.82 0.59
N TRP A 90 26.64 -25.29 1.70
CA TRP A 90 25.90 -25.74 2.87
C TRP A 90 25.85 -24.67 3.95
N ILE A 91 24.69 -24.44 4.55
CA ILE A 91 24.46 -23.54 5.68
C ILE A 91 23.88 -24.31 6.86
N LYS A 92 24.21 -23.93 8.08
CA LYS A 92 23.57 -24.51 9.27
C LYS A 92 22.09 -24.12 9.31
N ALA A 93 21.23 -25.09 9.54
CA ALA A 93 19.78 -24.87 9.55
C ALA A 93 19.33 -23.92 10.69
N ASP A 94 20.00 -23.97 11.85
CA ASP A 94 19.75 -23.08 13.00
C ASP A 94 20.18 -21.62 12.76
N LEU A 95 21.02 -21.39 11.74
CA LEU A 95 21.39 -20.04 11.27
C LEU A 95 20.53 -19.60 10.09
N THR A 96 19.34 -20.16 9.94
CA THR A 96 18.38 -19.77 8.91
C THR A 96 16.97 -19.70 9.48
N THR A 97 16.11 -18.93 8.81
CA THR A 97 14.66 -18.92 9.06
C THR A 97 13.92 -19.25 7.76
N PRO A 98 12.98 -20.23 7.76
CA PRO A 98 12.15 -20.50 6.60
C PRO A 98 11.39 -19.26 6.15
N TRP A 99 11.43 -18.99 4.85
CA TRP A 99 10.70 -17.89 4.23
C TRP A 99 10.12 -18.32 2.89
N ASN A 100 9.14 -19.19 2.93
CA ASN A 100 8.52 -19.77 1.75
C ASN A 100 7.48 -18.84 1.09
N GLN A 101 6.95 -17.89 1.84
CA GLN A 101 5.95 -16.95 1.38
C GLN A 101 6.61 -15.68 0.83
N SER A 102 5.91 -15.04 -0.12
CA SER A 102 6.31 -13.73 -0.66
C SER A 102 5.64 -12.56 0.08
N LEU A 103 5.15 -12.79 1.31
CA LEU A 103 4.53 -11.75 2.12
C LEU A 103 5.58 -10.92 2.85
N THR A 104 5.36 -9.63 2.84
CA THR A 104 6.07 -8.66 3.67
C THR A 104 5.08 -7.71 4.32
N LEU A 105 5.45 -7.19 5.47
CA LEU A 105 4.69 -6.15 6.15
C LEU A 105 5.30 -4.78 5.85
N LEU A 106 4.46 -3.78 5.78
CA LEU A 106 4.82 -2.37 5.74
C LEU A 106 4.29 -1.70 7.00
N PHE A 107 5.05 -0.80 7.58
CA PHE A 107 4.53 0.03 8.66
C PHE A 107 3.41 0.91 8.12
N SER A 108 2.27 0.89 8.77
CA SER A 108 1.19 1.81 8.45
C SER A 108 1.55 3.24 8.86
N ASN A 109 0.84 4.23 8.35
CA ASN A 109 1.07 5.62 8.71
C ASN A 109 0.81 5.87 10.20
N ARG A 110 1.51 6.84 10.82
CA ARG A 110 1.45 7.15 12.25
C ARG A 110 0.52 8.31 12.60
N SER A 111 -0.48 8.60 11.79
CA SER A 111 -1.43 9.69 12.06
C SER A 111 -2.20 9.52 13.36
N GLN A 112 -2.48 8.28 13.74
CA GLN A 112 -3.27 7.96 14.93
C GLN A 112 -2.61 6.92 15.85
N ARG A 113 -1.85 5.96 15.30
CA ARG A 113 -1.24 4.90 16.08
C ARG A 113 0.07 5.28 16.76
N ASP A 114 0.45 4.48 17.71
CA ASP A 114 1.75 4.55 18.37
C ASP A 114 2.86 3.86 17.54
N PRO A 115 4.14 4.09 17.86
CA PRO A 115 5.23 3.31 17.30
C PRO A 115 5.05 1.82 17.58
N VAL A 116 5.25 0.99 16.55
CA VAL A 116 5.24 -0.47 16.72
C VAL A 116 6.39 -0.87 17.64
N ILE A 117 6.08 -1.67 18.65
CA ILE A 117 7.05 -2.25 19.58
C ILE A 117 7.24 -3.72 19.22
N PHE A 118 8.49 -4.13 19.16
CA PHE A 118 8.90 -5.49 18.87
C PHE A 118 9.22 -6.22 20.16
N PHE A 119 8.47 -7.28 20.44
CA PHE A 119 8.59 -8.07 21.66
C PHE A 119 9.39 -9.35 21.41
N ARG A 120 10.08 -9.83 22.40
CA ARG A 120 10.89 -11.04 22.34
C ARG A 120 10.04 -12.30 22.11
N ASP A 121 8.89 -12.36 22.77
CA ASP A 121 7.97 -13.50 22.74
C ASP A 121 6.51 -13.05 22.89
N THR A 122 5.59 -13.97 22.70
CA THR A 122 4.14 -13.73 22.80
C THR A 122 3.67 -13.49 24.21
N ARG A 123 4.40 -14.00 25.23
CA ARG A 123 4.00 -13.89 26.63
C ARG A 123 3.95 -12.43 27.07
N ALA A 124 4.95 -11.64 26.70
CA ALA A 124 4.98 -10.21 26.99
C ALA A 124 3.81 -9.46 26.35
N LEU A 125 3.39 -9.85 25.15
CA LEU A 125 2.18 -9.32 24.50
C LEU A 125 0.90 -9.72 25.21
N GLN A 126 0.78 -10.99 25.58
CA GLN A 126 -0.38 -11.51 26.32
C GLN A 126 -0.52 -10.84 27.69
N ASP A 127 0.57 -10.72 28.44
CA ASP A 127 0.61 -10.05 29.75
C ASP A 127 0.12 -8.58 29.68
N ILE A 128 0.31 -7.92 28.54
CA ILE A 128 -0.23 -6.57 28.31
C ILE A 128 -1.70 -6.62 27.92
N CYS A 129 -2.09 -7.50 26.99
CA CYS A 129 -3.47 -7.59 26.50
C CYS A 129 -4.44 -8.06 27.59
N ASP A 130 -4.01 -8.95 28.46
CA ASP A 130 -4.83 -9.53 29.55
C ASP A 130 -4.85 -8.61 30.79
N ALA A 131 -4.06 -7.55 30.82
CA ALA A 131 -3.97 -6.67 31.97
C ALA A 131 -5.23 -5.79 32.15
N PRO A 132 -5.84 -5.76 33.33
CA PRO A 132 -6.98 -4.87 33.60
C PRO A 132 -6.64 -3.37 33.40
N ASP A 133 -5.36 -3.02 33.59
CA ASP A 133 -4.79 -1.69 33.45
C ASP A 133 -4.00 -1.51 32.13
N MET A 134 -4.41 -2.20 31.07
CA MET A 134 -3.73 -2.24 29.77
C MET A 134 -3.31 -0.85 29.27
N SER A 135 -4.22 0.14 29.33
CA SER A 135 -3.92 1.51 28.87
C SER A 135 -2.78 2.17 29.63
N GLU A 136 -2.72 2.00 30.96
CA GLU A 136 -1.67 2.59 31.82
C GLU A 136 -0.32 1.90 31.57
N ARG A 137 -0.33 0.59 31.43
CA ARG A 137 0.88 -0.19 31.09
C ARG A 137 1.46 0.22 29.75
N LEU A 138 0.61 0.42 28.74
CA LEU A 138 1.04 0.89 27.43
C LEU A 138 1.67 2.27 27.47
N VAL A 139 1.06 3.22 28.19
CA VAL A 139 1.66 4.56 28.38
C VAL A 139 3.02 4.46 29.06
N SER A 140 3.13 3.63 30.10
CA SER A 140 4.40 3.40 30.82
C SER A 140 5.46 2.78 29.91
N LEU A 141 5.08 1.79 29.10
CA LEU A 141 5.95 1.14 28.13
C LEU A 141 6.43 2.12 27.05
N GLN A 142 5.54 2.92 26.50
CA GLN A 142 5.89 3.94 25.49
C GLN A 142 6.87 4.98 26.05
N LEU A 143 6.68 5.41 27.30
CA LEU A 143 7.61 6.30 27.99
C LEU A 143 8.98 5.63 28.20
N ALA A 144 9.01 4.34 28.51
CA ALA A 144 10.25 3.58 28.63
C ALA A 144 10.97 3.46 27.28
N VAL A 145 10.23 3.18 26.20
CA VAL A 145 10.76 3.16 24.82
C VAL A 145 11.35 4.51 24.44
N ALA A 146 10.61 5.61 24.68
CA ALA A 146 11.06 6.97 24.38
C ALA A 146 12.37 7.34 25.12
N LYS A 147 12.52 6.86 26.35
CA LYS A 147 13.71 7.06 27.18
C LYS A 147 14.82 6.03 26.93
N LYS A 148 14.62 5.07 26.03
CA LYS A 148 15.53 3.92 25.79
C LYS A 148 15.83 3.12 27.09
N LYS A 149 14.82 2.98 27.95
CA LYS A 149 14.89 2.28 29.25
C LYS A 149 13.87 1.15 29.30
N THR A 150 13.82 0.32 28.27
CA THR A 150 12.93 -0.84 28.20
C THR A 150 13.56 -2.06 28.92
N GLY A 151 12.70 -2.95 29.41
CA GLY A 151 13.12 -4.25 29.89
C GLY A 151 13.55 -5.19 28.75
N PRO A 152 14.01 -6.41 29.10
CA PRO A 152 14.49 -7.38 28.10
C PRO A 152 13.40 -7.94 27.20
N GLU A 153 12.14 -7.71 27.52
CA GLU A 153 10.97 -8.11 26.72
C GLU A 153 10.83 -7.33 25.42
N VAL A 154 11.35 -6.08 25.37
CA VAL A 154 11.35 -5.24 24.16
C VAL A 154 12.67 -5.37 23.44
N VAL A 155 12.61 -5.83 22.20
CA VAL A 155 13.78 -6.04 21.33
C VAL A 155 14.11 -4.78 20.53
N ALA A 156 13.07 -4.12 19.99
CA ALA A 156 13.19 -2.91 19.18
C ALA A 156 11.87 -2.13 19.15
N SER A 157 11.87 -0.97 18.55
CA SER A 157 10.67 -0.19 18.26
C SER A 157 10.85 0.65 17.01
N GLU A 158 9.73 1.05 16.38
CA GLU A 158 9.77 2.14 15.40
C GLU A 158 10.36 3.41 16.03
N PRO A 159 11.02 4.25 15.24
CA PRO A 159 11.52 5.54 15.70
C PRO A 159 10.40 6.44 16.26
N MET A 160 10.65 7.13 17.38
CA MET A 160 9.64 7.95 18.04
C MET A 160 9.35 9.27 17.30
N THR A 161 10.35 9.85 16.64
CA THR A 161 10.33 11.23 16.10
C THR A 161 10.25 11.31 14.59
N SER A 162 10.15 10.18 13.91
CA SER A 162 9.98 10.09 12.44
C SER A 162 9.28 8.78 12.10
N SER A 163 8.63 8.72 10.94
CA SER A 163 8.20 7.43 10.38
C SER A 163 9.39 6.68 9.80
N VAL A 164 9.27 5.38 9.60
CA VAL A 164 10.17 4.64 8.70
C VAL A 164 10.01 5.21 7.30
N ASP A 165 11.11 5.41 6.58
CA ASP A 165 11.09 5.89 5.21
C ASP A 165 10.50 4.81 4.29
N LEU A 166 9.29 5.01 3.79
CA LEU A 166 8.59 4.05 2.94
C LEU A 166 9.17 3.99 1.51
N ASP A 167 9.87 5.04 1.08
CA ASP A 167 10.57 5.05 -0.21
C ASP A 167 11.86 4.21 -0.15
N ARG A 168 12.29 3.86 1.05
CA ARG A 168 13.40 2.95 1.29
C ARG A 168 12.90 1.53 1.39
N PHE A 169 13.49 0.63 0.60
CA PHE A 169 13.14 -0.77 0.69
C PHE A 169 13.59 -1.38 2.01
N TYR A 170 12.67 -2.05 2.67
CA TYR A 170 12.94 -2.97 3.78
C TYR A 170 12.05 -4.20 3.64
N LEU A 171 12.50 -5.30 4.22
CA LEU A 171 11.79 -6.56 4.22
C LEU A 171 11.34 -6.88 5.65
N MET A 172 10.04 -7.10 5.83
CA MET A 172 9.47 -7.54 7.11
C MET A 172 8.59 -8.77 6.89
N PRO A 173 9.22 -9.97 6.71
CA PRO A 173 8.51 -11.21 6.45
C PRO A 173 7.75 -11.68 7.69
N ILE A 174 6.59 -12.28 7.45
CA ILE A 174 5.84 -12.99 8.48
C ILE A 174 6.42 -14.40 8.60
N LEU A 175 6.93 -14.74 9.78
CA LEU A 175 7.53 -16.04 10.08
C LEU A 175 6.51 -16.99 10.72
N GLU A 176 5.57 -16.44 11.49
CA GLU A 176 4.51 -17.17 12.19
C GLU A 176 3.37 -16.21 12.50
N MET A 177 2.17 -16.73 12.60
CA MET A 177 0.97 -15.97 12.95
C MET A 177 0.16 -16.75 13.98
N GLN A 178 -0.31 -16.05 15.02
CA GLN A 178 -1.25 -16.53 16.02
C GLN A 178 -2.40 -15.53 16.13
N GLU A 179 -3.61 -16.00 16.40
CA GLU A 179 -4.78 -15.16 16.64
C GLU A 179 -5.35 -15.45 18.03
N PRO A 180 -4.71 -14.95 19.10
CA PRO A 180 -5.12 -15.21 20.48
C PRO A 180 -6.42 -14.52 20.86
N TYR A 181 -6.79 -13.44 20.17
CA TYR A 181 -8.01 -12.68 20.38
C TYR A 181 -8.71 -12.46 19.03
N GLU A 182 -10.03 -12.48 19.01
CA GLU A 182 -10.81 -12.31 17.79
C GLU A 182 -10.40 -11.02 17.04
N GLY A 183 -9.92 -11.19 15.81
CA GLY A 183 -9.50 -10.10 14.91
C GLY A 183 -8.25 -9.35 15.36
N THR A 184 -7.43 -9.93 16.25
CA THR A 184 -6.11 -9.41 16.62
C THR A 184 -5.07 -10.48 16.45
N LYS A 185 -4.10 -10.25 15.57
CA LYS A 185 -3.05 -11.21 15.26
C LYS A 185 -1.76 -10.82 15.94
N PHE A 186 -1.10 -11.82 16.52
CA PHE A 186 0.29 -11.74 16.91
C PHE A 186 1.13 -12.31 15.78
N LEU A 187 2.04 -11.50 15.26
CA LEU A 187 2.87 -11.83 14.12
C LEU A 187 4.32 -11.95 14.57
N ARG A 188 4.91 -13.13 14.35
CA ARG A 188 6.35 -13.27 14.46
C ARG A 188 6.98 -12.80 13.17
N VAL A 189 7.86 -11.83 13.26
CA VAL A 189 8.45 -11.15 12.11
C VAL A 189 9.97 -11.04 12.25
N ALA A 190 10.67 -11.01 11.13
CA ALA A 190 11.95 -10.34 11.03
C ALA A 190 11.72 -8.93 10.48
N SER A 191 12.62 -8.01 10.76
CA SER A 191 12.65 -6.67 10.16
C SER A 191 14.05 -6.38 9.67
N ILE A 192 14.18 -6.16 8.38
CA ILE A 192 15.47 -6.15 7.68
C ILE A 192 15.51 -4.95 6.76
N ASP A 193 16.43 -4.05 7.02
CA ASP A 193 16.77 -2.97 6.10
C ASP A 193 18.13 -3.27 5.44
N PRO A 194 18.14 -3.71 4.16
CA PRO A 194 19.38 -4.07 3.48
C PRO A 194 20.38 -2.93 3.41
N GLY A 195 19.93 -1.69 3.40
CA GLY A 195 20.81 -0.52 3.39
C GLY A 195 21.58 -0.28 4.69
N GLN A 196 21.18 -0.92 5.79
CA GLN A 196 21.94 -0.91 7.04
C GLN A 196 23.01 -1.99 7.14
N ILE A 197 23.08 -2.92 6.18
CA ILE A 197 24.05 -4.01 6.19
C ILE A 197 25.39 -3.47 5.66
N PRO A 198 26.48 -3.50 6.44
CA PRO A 198 27.79 -3.00 6.01
C PRO A 198 28.25 -3.67 4.69
N GLY A 199 28.71 -2.87 3.75
CA GLY A 199 29.15 -3.34 2.43
C GLY A 199 28.03 -3.75 1.47
N SER A 200 26.78 -3.48 1.79
CA SER A 200 25.66 -3.69 0.89
C SER A 200 25.78 -2.77 -0.34
N GLN A 201 25.79 -3.35 -1.54
CA GLN A 201 25.62 -2.62 -2.81
C GLN A 201 24.14 -2.44 -3.15
N TYR A 202 23.32 -2.35 -2.15
CA TYR A 202 21.89 -2.13 -2.34
C TYR A 202 21.73 -0.82 -3.09
N HIS A 203 21.07 -0.83 -4.22
CA HIS A 203 20.72 0.40 -4.94
C HIS A 203 19.78 1.20 -4.03
N GLN A 204 20.38 2.12 -3.29
CA GLN A 204 19.60 3.23 -2.76
C GLN A 204 18.96 3.87 -3.98
N GLY A 205 17.66 3.74 -4.13
CA GLY A 205 16.93 4.44 -5.18
C GLY A 205 17.48 5.85 -5.25
N LYS A 206 17.69 6.39 -6.44
CA LYS A 206 18.24 7.72 -6.68
C LYS A 206 17.34 8.82 -6.08
N GLY A 207 17.17 8.76 -4.78
CA GLY A 207 16.64 9.83 -3.96
C GLY A 207 17.84 10.47 -3.28
N GLY A 208 18.11 11.71 -3.60
CA GLY A 208 19.14 12.62 -3.23
C GLY A 208 20.20 12.15 -2.21
N THR A 209 21.43 12.53 -2.46
CA THR A 209 22.51 12.57 -1.46
C THR A 209 21.94 12.97 -0.10
N ALA A 210 22.20 12.14 0.92
CA ALA A 210 21.89 12.51 2.30
C ALA A 210 22.33 13.97 2.49
N SER A 211 21.37 14.87 2.59
CA SER A 211 21.66 16.28 2.87
C SER A 211 22.30 16.32 4.24
N ASP A 212 23.37 17.07 4.36
CA ASP A 212 24.06 17.37 5.60
C ASP A 212 23.01 17.63 6.70
N PRO A 213 23.04 16.89 7.84
CA PRO A 213 22.04 17.04 8.89
C PRO A 213 21.94 18.46 9.49
N THR A 214 22.81 19.37 9.08
CA THR A 214 22.86 20.74 9.57
C THR A 214 21.95 21.73 8.82
N THR A 215 21.44 21.42 7.63
CA THR A 215 20.49 22.28 6.91
C THR A 215 19.16 21.55 6.70
N LYS A 216 18.29 21.64 7.68
CA LYS A 216 16.91 21.15 7.55
C LYS A 216 16.16 22.06 6.59
N LYS A 217 16.05 21.63 5.34
CA LYS A 217 15.20 22.29 4.34
C LYS A 217 13.75 22.25 4.85
N ALA A 218 13.05 23.37 4.76
CA ALA A 218 11.63 23.38 5.09
C ALA A 218 10.84 22.50 4.11
N PRO A 219 9.88 21.69 4.58
CA PRO A 219 9.06 20.87 3.70
C PRO A 219 8.23 21.72 2.74
N ARG A 220 8.09 21.27 1.50
CA ARG A 220 7.16 21.85 0.53
C ARG A 220 5.87 21.04 0.54
N THR A 221 4.73 21.71 0.65
CA THR A 221 3.40 21.08 0.65
C THR A 221 2.62 21.46 -0.60
N GLY A 222 2.16 20.46 -1.37
CA GLY A 222 1.22 20.63 -2.47
C GLY A 222 -0.21 20.35 -2.00
N ILE A 223 -1.12 21.28 -2.24
CA ILE A 223 -2.54 21.14 -1.93
C ILE A 223 -3.33 21.27 -3.24
N ALA A 224 -3.85 20.15 -3.73
CA ALA A 224 -4.74 20.15 -4.89
C ALA A 224 -6.19 20.20 -4.42
N ILE A 225 -6.92 21.21 -4.85
CA ILE A 225 -8.35 21.33 -4.59
C ILE A 225 -9.09 20.69 -5.75
N VAL A 226 -9.81 19.60 -5.46
CA VAL A 226 -10.66 18.89 -6.39
C VAL A 226 -12.09 19.27 -6.08
N MET A 227 -12.67 20.12 -6.93
CA MET A 227 -13.91 20.79 -6.66
C MET A 227 -15.02 20.36 -7.59
N ASP A 228 -16.14 19.98 -6.99
CA ASP A 228 -17.40 19.87 -7.68
C ASP A 228 -17.84 21.27 -8.19
N THR A 229 -18.09 21.35 -9.48
CA THR A 229 -18.53 22.58 -10.14
C THR A 229 -19.88 22.41 -10.83
N THR A 230 -20.72 21.51 -10.31
CA THR A 230 -22.13 21.42 -10.69
C THR A 230 -22.94 22.62 -10.18
N VAL A 231 -24.16 22.78 -10.65
CA VAL A 231 -25.01 23.96 -10.34
C VAL A 231 -25.25 24.11 -8.84
N SER A 232 -25.40 23.01 -8.10
CA SER A 232 -25.62 23.02 -6.64
C SER A 232 -24.45 23.64 -5.86
N MET A 233 -23.24 23.59 -6.41
CA MET A 233 -22.03 24.09 -5.79
C MET A 233 -21.77 25.58 -5.99
N GLN A 234 -22.55 26.27 -6.78
CA GLN A 234 -22.39 27.71 -7.08
C GLN A 234 -22.14 28.56 -5.82
N PRO A 235 -22.87 28.42 -4.71
CA PRO A 235 -22.63 29.21 -3.50
C PRO A 235 -21.29 28.90 -2.84
N TYR A 236 -20.73 27.71 -3.03
CA TYR A 236 -19.52 27.22 -2.37
C TYR A 236 -18.24 27.46 -3.18
N ILE A 237 -18.36 27.69 -4.49
CA ILE A 237 -17.21 28.03 -5.35
C ILE A 237 -16.58 29.34 -4.89
N GLU A 238 -17.37 30.38 -4.63
CA GLU A 238 -16.88 31.65 -4.14
C GLU A 238 -16.25 31.51 -2.73
N GLN A 239 -16.84 30.69 -1.88
CA GLN A 239 -16.30 30.40 -0.55
C GLN A 239 -14.96 29.68 -0.62
N SER A 240 -14.80 28.75 -1.57
CA SER A 240 -13.52 28.08 -1.82
C SER A 240 -12.44 29.05 -2.29
N ARG A 241 -12.80 30.03 -3.11
CA ARG A 241 -11.87 31.12 -3.50
C ARG A 241 -11.43 31.94 -2.27
N GLN A 242 -12.38 32.32 -1.41
CA GLN A 242 -12.07 33.05 -0.17
C GLN A 242 -11.22 32.23 0.79
N LEU A 243 -11.45 30.92 0.88
CA LEU A 243 -10.65 29.99 1.62
C LEU A 243 -9.18 30.06 1.22
N ILE A 244 -8.91 29.89 -0.07
CA ILE A 244 -7.53 29.90 -0.60
C ILE A 244 -6.87 31.23 -0.36
N LYS A 245 -7.62 32.32 -0.58
CA LYS A 245 -7.13 33.66 -0.28
C LYS A 245 -6.76 33.81 1.20
N THR A 246 -7.58 33.30 2.10
CA THR A 246 -7.31 33.33 3.55
C THR A 246 -6.05 32.52 3.90
N ILE A 247 -5.90 31.31 3.35
CA ILE A 247 -4.69 30.50 3.53
C ILE A 247 -3.47 31.24 2.99
N TYR A 248 -3.59 31.81 1.80
CA TYR A 248 -2.55 32.59 1.14
C TYR A 248 -2.11 33.77 2.01
N ASP A 249 -3.04 34.63 2.43
CA ASP A 249 -2.74 35.85 3.22
C ASP A 249 -2.04 35.48 4.53
N ARG A 250 -2.42 34.37 5.15
CA ARG A 250 -1.77 33.85 6.35
C ARG A 250 -0.34 33.38 6.08
N LEU A 251 -0.14 32.53 5.06
CA LEU A 251 1.18 32.02 4.69
C LEU A 251 2.13 33.12 4.27
N GLN A 252 1.62 34.16 3.57
CA GLN A 252 2.40 35.34 3.19
C GLN A 252 2.85 36.14 4.40
N LYS A 253 1.96 36.34 5.36
CA LYS A 253 2.26 37.03 6.62
C LYS A 253 3.38 36.35 7.40
N GLU A 254 3.35 35.03 7.46
CA GLU A 254 4.34 34.20 8.15
C GLU A 254 5.59 33.89 7.29
N LYS A 255 5.70 34.44 6.06
CA LYS A 255 6.79 34.19 5.10
C LYS A 255 6.96 32.73 4.70
N LEU A 256 5.87 31.98 4.65
CA LEU A 256 5.82 30.56 4.32
C LEU A 256 5.23 30.29 2.92
N ALA A 257 4.89 31.33 2.18
CA ALA A 257 4.23 31.25 0.89
C ALA A 257 5.00 30.44 -0.17
N GLU A 258 6.33 30.44 -0.10
CA GLU A 258 7.22 29.67 -0.98
C GLU A 258 7.14 28.14 -0.75
N HIS A 259 6.64 27.73 0.41
CA HIS A 259 6.62 26.32 0.82
C HIS A 259 5.28 25.63 0.54
N VAL A 260 4.29 26.35 0.04
CA VAL A 260 2.97 25.80 -0.26
C VAL A 260 2.56 26.12 -1.69
N GLY A 261 2.23 25.09 -2.46
CA GLY A 261 1.67 25.21 -3.80
C GLY A 261 0.19 24.81 -3.81
N PHE A 262 -0.62 25.50 -4.61
CA PHE A 262 -2.01 25.18 -4.84
C PHE A 262 -2.24 24.78 -6.29
N ALA A 263 -3.01 23.70 -6.49
CA ALA A 263 -3.50 23.28 -7.79
C ALA A 263 -5.04 23.15 -7.75
N PHE A 264 -5.67 23.24 -8.93
CA PHE A 264 -7.12 23.16 -9.06
C PHE A 264 -7.52 22.18 -10.13
N VAL A 265 -8.41 21.26 -9.74
CA VAL A 265 -9.10 20.35 -10.64
C VAL A 265 -10.60 20.53 -10.42
N ALA A 266 -11.33 20.83 -11.48
CA ALA A 266 -12.79 20.89 -11.47
C ALA A 266 -13.36 19.58 -11.99
N PHE A 267 -14.48 19.13 -11.42
CA PHE A 267 -15.23 18.01 -11.96
C PHE A 267 -16.73 18.30 -11.99
N ARG A 268 -17.44 17.54 -12.79
CA ARG A 268 -18.90 17.54 -12.96
C ARG A 268 -19.39 16.11 -13.11
N ASN A 269 -20.32 15.86 -13.99
CA ASN A 269 -20.82 14.55 -14.35
C ASN A 269 -20.44 14.20 -15.80
N SER A 270 -20.95 13.07 -16.29
CA SER A 270 -20.68 12.56 -17.62
C SER A 270 -21.22 13.47 -18.73
N THR A 271 -20.34 13.90 -19.62
CA THR A 271 -20.71 14.61 -20.85
C THR A 271 -21.41 13.70 -21.87
N ALA A 272 -21.30 12.39 -21.74
CA ALA A 272 -22.06 11.43 -22.54
C ALA A 272 -23.54 11.37 -22.12
N ALA A 273 -23.84 11.64 -20.84
CA ALA A 273 -25.20 11.75 -20.32
C ALA A 273 -25.78 13.15 -20.56
N VAL A 274 -24.99 14.20 -20.34
CA VAL A 274 -25.38 15.62 -20.45
C VAL A 274 -24.22 16.36 -21.17
N PRO A 275 -24.29 16.48 -22.52
CA PRO A 275 -23.20 17.07 -23.31
C PRO A 275 -22.88 18.53 -22.96
N GLU A 276 -23.87 19.28 -22.48
CA GLU A 276 -23.73 20.68 -22.11
C GLU A 276 -22.89 20.92 -20.83
N LEU A 277 -22.48 19.87 -20.16
CA LEU A 277 -21.58 19.96 -18.99
C LEU A 277 -20.15 20.39 -19.33
N GLU A 278 -19.79 20.39 -20.59
CA GLU A 278 -18.49 20.83 -21.14
C GLU A 278 -17.32 19.86 -20.82
N TYR A 279 -17.26 19.29 -19.63
CA TYR A 279 -16.23 18.31 -19.20
C TYR A 279 -16.74 17.40 -18.07
N VAL A 280 -16.13 16.24 -17.95
CA VAL A 280 -16.27 15.37 -16.76
C VAL A 280 -15.31 15.84 -15.67
N SER A 281 -14.03 16.03 -16.01
CA SER A 281 -13.01 16.60 -15.14
C SER A 281 -11.97 17.37 -15.97
N THR A 282 -11.45 18.44 -15.40
CA THR A 282 -10.43 19.28 -16.05
C THR A 282 -9.45 19.85 -15.03
N VAL A 283 -8.16 19.89 -15.40
CA VAL A 283 -7.15 20.64 -14.64
C VAL A 283 -7.28 22.12 -14.98
N VAL A 284 -7.79 22.90 -14.05
CA VAL A 284 -7.91 24.36 -14.18
C VAL A 284 -6.53 25.01 -14.02
N SER A 285 -5.74 24.53 -13.06
CA SER A 285 -4.38 24.96 -12.82
C SER A 285 -3.56 23.85 -12.22
N ASP A 286 -2.37 23.61 -12.75
CA ASP A 286 -1.33 22.88 -12.04
C ASP A 286 -0.80 23.73 -10.88
N PHE A 287 0.13 23.22 -10.11
CA PHE A 287 0.62 23.89 -8.91
C PHE A 287 1.21 25.27 -9.16
N VAL A 288 0.62 26.25 -8.48
CA VAL A 288 1.12 27.62 -8.37
C VAL A 288 1.53 27.85 -6.93
N THR A 289 2.75 28.35 -6.72
CA THR A 289 3.20 28.67 -5.35
C THR A 289 2.40 29.83 -4.78
N ALA A 290 2.14 29.78 -3.47
CA ALA A 290 1.39 30.82 -2.78
C ALA A 290 2.09 32.20 -2.81
N SER A 291 3.35 32.29 -3.22
CA SER A 291 4.04 33.56 -3.47
C SER A 291 3.60 34.27 -4.76
N ASN A 292 3.05 33.54 -5.74
CA ASN A 292 2.58 34.12 -7.01
C ASN A 292 1.07 34.43 -6.99
N ARG A 293 0.71 35.43 -6.20
CA ARG A 293 -0.69 35.81 -5.93
C ARG A 293 -1.52 36.12 -7.18
N LYS A 294 -0.97 36.86 -8.13
CA LYS A 294 -1.72 37.29 -9.32
C LYS A 294 -2.12 36.11 -10.19
N GLU A 295 -1.21 35.16 -10.37
CA GLU A 295 -1.47 33.95 -11.14
C GLU A 295 -2.51 33.09 -10.42
N LEU A 296 -2.37 32.89 -9.11
CA LEU A 296 -3.32 32.15 -8.31
C LEU A 296 -4.73 32.75 -8.39
N GLU A 297 -4.89 34.07 -8.19
CA GLU A 297 -6.18 34.75 -8.29
C GLU A 297 -6.79 34.64 -9.70
N SER A 298 -5.98 34.71 -10.76
CA SER A 298 -6.41 34.54 -12.14
C SER A 298 -6.96 33.12 -12.37
N ARG A 299 -6.24 32.09 -11.93
CA ARG A 299 -6.66 30.69 -12.08
C ARG A 299 -7.92 30.40 -11.27
N LEU A 300 -8.01 30.94 -10.06
CA LEU A 300 -9.22 30.82 -9.23
C LEU A 300 -10.46 31.43 -9.89
N ALA A 301 -10.29 32.53 -10.64
CA ALA A 301 -11.40 33.17 -11.35
C ALA A 301 -11.93 32.33 -12.52
N GLU A 302 -11.18 31.35 -13.00
CA GLU A 302 -11.59 30.46 -14.09
C GLU A 302 -12.54 29.34 -13.60
N VAL A 303 -12.54 29.01 -12.30
CA VAL A 303 -13.44 28.00 -11.74
C VAL A 303 -14.88 28.52 -11.72
N ARG A 304 -15.78 27.88 -12.46
CA ARG A 304 -17.20 28.30 -12.60
C ARG A 304 -18.13 27.10 -12.49
N GLU A 305 -19.34 27.37 -12.01
CA GLU A 305 -20.42 26.41 -12.00
C GLU A 305 -20.87 26.00 -13.40
N ALA A 306 -21.44 24.80 -13.51
CA ALA A 306 -22.12 24.35 -14.73
C ALA A 306 -23.34 25.22 -15.05
N LYS A 307 -23.64 25.34 -16.34
CA LYS A 307 -24.82 26.09 -16.82
C LYS A 307 -26.11 25.25 -16.80
N VAL A 308 -25.95 23.93 -16.74
CA VAL A 308 -27.06 22.97 -16.77
C VAL A 308 -26.96 22.02 -15.58
N SER A 309 -28.13 21.57 -15.11
CA SER A 309 -28.19 20.60 -14.00
C SER A 309 -28.05 19.17 -14.51
N THR A 310 -27.41 18.32 -13.70
CA THR A 310 -27.33 16.87 -13.91
C THR A 310 -28.61 16.16 -13.46
N HIS A 311 -29.50 16.83 -12.72
CA HIS A 311 -30.68 16.26 -12.07
C HIS A 311 -30.34 15.06 -11.15
N SER A 312 -29.11 14.98 -10.67
CA SER A 312 -28.61 13.93 -9.81
C SER A 312 -27.84 14.53 -8.63
N PHE A 313 -27.73 13.77 -7.53
CA PHE A 313 -26.77 14.01 -6.44
C PHE A 313 -25.67 12.94 -6.43
N ASN A 314 -25.41 12.30 -7.58
CA ASN A 314 -24.22 11.50 -7.84
C ASN A 314 -23.43 12.17 -8.97
N GLU A 315 -22.19 12.56 -8.69
CA GLU A 315 -21.32 13.24 -9.64
C GLU A 315 -20.01 12.45 -9.82
N ASP A 316 -19.27 12.68 -10.91
CA ASP A 316 -18.07 11.88 -11.18
C ASP A 316 -16.85 12.41 -10.40
N SER A 317 -16.98 12.44 -9.07
CA SER A 317 -15.93 12.92 -8.17
C SER A 317 -14.66 12.07 -8.23
N LEU A 318 -14.78 10.76 -8.51
CA LEU A 318 -13.62 9.89 -8.66
C LEU A 318 -12.82 10.23 -9.91
N ALA A 319 -13.45 10.71 -10.98
CA ALA A 319 -12.74 11.24 -12.15
C ALA A 319 -11.94 12.50 -11.80
N GLY A 320 -12.51 13.38 -10.97
CA GLY A 320 -11.79 14.56 -10.47
C GLY A 320 -10.56 14.19 -9.65
N VAL A 321 -10.70 13.25 -8.72
CA VAL A 321 -9.60 12.76 -7.88
C VAL A 321 -8.55 12.05 -8.72
N TYR A 322 -8.95 11.18 -9.64
CA TYR A 322 -8.03 10.48 -10.55
C TYR A 322 -7.21 11.46 -11.40
N ASN A 323 -7.88 12.46 -11.99
CA ASN A 323 -7.22 13.49 -12.77
C ASN A 323 -6.20 14.29 -11.94
N ALA A 324 -6.53 14.63 -10.70
CA ALA A 324 -5.60 15.29 -9.78
C ALA A 324 -4.38 14.42 -9.47
N ILE A 325 -4.55 13.11 -9.27
CA ILE A 325 -3.44 12.19 -8.98
C ILE A 325 -2.50 12.04 -10.17
N GLU A 326 -3.05 11.93 -11.39
CA GLU A 326 -2.28 11.60 -12.60
C GLU A 326 -1.69 12.81 -13.30
N SER A 327 -2.42 13.94 -13.30
CA SER A 327 -2.08 15.06 -14.19
C SER A 327 -1.32 16.20 -13.52
N LEU A 328 -1.27 16.23 -12.17
CA LEU A 328 -0.58 17.31 -11.46
C LEU A 328 0.89 17.00 -11.19
N SER A 329 1.71 18.05 -11.14
CA SER A 329 3.17 17.99 -10.94
C SER A 329 3.55 17.78 -9.46
N TRP A 330 3.22 16.62 -8.88
CA TRP A 330 3.43 16.30 -7.48
C TRP A 330 4.90 16.15 -7.05
N ASP A 331 5.80 15.88 -7.97
CA ASP A 331 7.19 15.50 -7.66
C ASP A 331 7.99 16.60 -6.94
N GLU A 332 7.53 17.85 -7.02
CA GLU A 332 8.15 18.98 -6.33
C GLU A 332 7.78 19.10 -4.84
N TYR A 333 6.84 18.28 -4.35
CA TYR A 333 6.26 18.41 -3.02
C TYR A 333 6.58 17.23 -2.12
N ASP A 334 7.04 17.53 -0.91
CA ASP A 334 7.33 16.54 0.13
C ASP A 334 6.04 16.03 0.82
N SER A 335 5.06 16.90 0.95
CA SER A 335 3.73 16.59 1.50
C SER A 335 2.68 16.88 0.44
N ARG A 336 1.77 15.92 0.20
CA ARG A 336 0.84 15.93 -0.93
C ARG A 336 -0.58 15.71 -0.43
N ILE A 337 -1.48 16.66 -0.67
CA ILE A 337 -2.85 16.64 -0.18
C ILE A 337 -3.81 16.94 -1.32
N ILE A 338 -4.82 16.08 -1.48
CA ILE A 338 -6.04 16.38 -2.24
C ILE A 338 -7.12 16.79 -1.25
N LEU A 339 -7.70 17.97 -1.45
CA LEU A 339 -8.89 18.44 -0.75
C LEU A 339 -10.08 18.31 -1.72
N LEU A 340 -10.85 17.23 -1.57
CA LEU A 340 -12.08 17.03 -2.33
C LEU A 340 -13.22 17.80 -1.68
N VAL A 341 -13.94 18.63 -2.46
CA VAL A 341 -15.07 19.45 -1.99
C VAL A 341 -16.28 19.21 -2.89
N THR A 342 -17.37 18.70 -2.31
CA THR A 342 -18.61 18.36 -3.05
C THR A 342 -19.81 18.30 -2.13
N ASP A 343 -21.04 18.44 -2.70
CA ASP A 343 -22.31 18.21 -2.00
C ASP A 343 -23.03 16.93 -2.48
N ALA A 344 -22.40 16.16 -3.36
CA ALA A 344 -22.95 14.96 -3.99
C ALA A 344 -22.07 13.73 -3.75
N GLY A 345 -22.62 12.51 -3.81
CA GLY A 345 -21.87 11.26 -3.80
C GLY A 345 -21.16 10.98 -5.12
N PRO A 346 -20.20 10.02 -5.17
CA PRO A 346 -19.62 9.57 -6.43
C PRO A 346 -20.66 8.81 -7.27
N LEU A 347 -20.43 8.71 -8.59
CA LEU A 347 -21.22 7.80 -9.42
C LEU A 347 -21.09 6.36 -8.91
N PRO A 348 -22.22 5.61 -8.79
CA PRO A 348 -22.19 4.21 -8.40
C PRO A 348 -21.34 3.33 -9.32
N SER A 349 -20.89 2.19 -8.81
CA SER A 349 -20.02 1.26 -9.55
C SER A 349 -20.68 0.66 -10.80
N ASP A 350 -21.98 0.56 -10.82
CA ASP A 350 -22.79 0.05 -11.93
C ASP A 350 -23.30 1.15 -12.87
N ASP A 351 -22.99 2.41 -12.60
CA ASP A 351 -23.38 3.51 -13.49
C ASP A 351 -22.58 3.43 -14.80
N ARG A 352 -23.31 3.33 -15.92
CA ARG A 352 -22.73 3.22 -17.27
C ARG A 352 -21.97 4.44 -17.74
N TYR A 353 -22.20 5.58 -17.10
CA TYR A 353 -21.60 6.86 -17.43
C TYR A 353 -20.38 7.20 -16.57
N ARG A 354 -20.06 6.36 -15.62
CA ARG A 354 -18.86 6.50 -14.79
C ARG A 354 -17.62 6.43 -15.66
N SER A 355 -16.72 7.41 -15.55
CA SER A 355 -15.54 7.52 -16.42
C SER A 355 -14.30 6.81 -15.84
N VAL A 356 -14.27 6.54 -14.54
CA VAL A 356 -13.17 5.85 -13.86
C VAL A 356 -13.69 4.58 -13.21
N ALA A 357 -13.08 3.44 -13.55
CA ALA A 357 -13.52 2.13 -13.05
C ALA A 357 -13.20 1.86 -11.58
N MET A 358 -12.26 2.62 -10.98
CA MET A 358 -11.82 2.43 -9.59
C MET A 358 -12.94 2.69 -8.58
N GLU A 359 -13.06 1.79 -7.60
CA GLU A 359 -13.88 2.02 -6.42
C GLU A 359 -13.22 3.01 -5.45
N PRO A 360 -13.97 3.62 -4.50
CA PRO A 360 -13.41 4.55 -3.54
C PRO A 360 -12.20 4.01 -2.78
N GLN A 361 -12.19 2.72 -2.40
CA GLN A 361 -11.06 2.09 -1.73
C GLN A 361 -9.84 1.98 -2.65
N GLU A 362 -10.04 1.55 -3.89
CA GLU A 362 -8.96 1.42 -4.86
C GLU A 362 -8.31 2.78 -5.18
N MET A 363 -9.14 3.84 -5.23
CA MET A 363 -8.66 5.21 -5.42
C MET A 363 -7.86 5.71 -4.21
N ALA A 364 -8.30 5.39 -2.99
CA ALA A 364 -7.55 5.70 -1.77
C ALA A 364 -6.18 5.00 -1.77
N ASP A 365 -6.13 3.74 -2.14
CA ASP A 365 -4.90 2.95 -2.24
C ASP A 365 -3.96 3.50 -3.31
N PHE A 366 -4.51 3.89 -4.45
CA PHE A 366 -3.77 4.52 -5.53
C PHE A 366 -3.13 5.85 -5.11
N ALA A 367 -3.90 6.74 -4.48
CA ALA A 367 -3.37 7.97 -3.91
C ALA A 367 -2.29 7.68 -2.86
N GLY A 368 -2.53 6.69 -2.00
CA GLY A 368 -1.61 6.26 -0.96
C GLY A 368 -0.26 5.80 -1.47
N GLN A 369 -0.22 5.05 -2.58
CA GLN A 369 1.02 4.60 -3.24
C GLN A 369 1.86 5.78 -3.76
N LYS A 370 1.20 6.87 -4.17
CA LYS A 370 1.88 8.13 -4.59
C LYS A 370 2.16 9.08 -3.42
N GLY A 371 1.94 8.64 -2.19
CA GLY A 371 2.13 9.45 -0.98
C GLY A 371 1.15 10.62 -0.87
N ILE A 372 -0.01 10.54 -1.54
CA ILE A 372 -1.03 11.59 -1.54
C ILE A 372 -2.07 11.27 -0.47
N TRP A 373 -2.43 12.27 0.31
CA TRP A 373 -3.52 12.21 1.28
C TRP A 373 -4.79 12.79 0.67
N ILE A 374 -5.92 12.11 0.83
CA ILE A 374 -7.23 12.62 0.40
C ILE A 374 -7.99 13.07 1.64
N VAL A 375 -8.37 14.33 1.67
CA VAL A 375 -9.28 14.92 2.67
C VAL A 375 -10.59 15.21 1.97
N ALA A 376 -11.68 14.59 2.40
CA ALA A 376 -13.00 14.79 1.79
C ALA A 376 -13.85 15.75 2.64
N VAL A 377 -14.26 16.85 2.04
CA VAL A 377 -15.21 17.83 2.63
C VAL A 377 -16.55 17.66 1.93
N HIS A 378 -17.49 17.03 2.62
CA HIS A 378 -18.83 16.76 2.13
C HIS A 378 -19.83 17.78 2.68
N ILE A 379 -20.39 18.60 1.81
CA ILE A 379 -21.37 19.63 2.16
C ILE A 379 -22.76 19.00 2.11
N LYS A 380 -23.34 18.74 3.28
CA LYS A 380 -24.64 18.10 3.40
C LYS A 380 -25.76 19.14 3.30
N THR A 381 -26.18 19.41 2.06
CA THR A 381 -27.29 20.31 1.76
C THR A 381 -28.65 19.61 1.94
N PRO A 382 -29.74 20.31 2.29
CA PRO A 382 -31.09 19.71 2.37
C PRO A 382 -31.56 19.07 1.06
N ALA A 383 -31.15 19.60 -0.07
CA ALA A 383 -31.50 19.08 -1.39
C ALA A 383 -30.87 17.70 -1.66
N GLY A 384 -29.67 17.47 -1.16
CA GLY A 384 -28.96 16.19 -1.30
C GLY A 384 -29.28 15.16 -0.21
N ALA A 385 -30.28 15.38 0.65
CA ALA A 385 -30.53 14.57 1.84
C ALA A 385 -30.66 13.06 1.58
N SER A 386 -31.25 12.65 0.47
CA SER A 386 -31.42 11.24 0.08
C SER A 386 -30.11 10.55 -0.32
N ASN A 387 -29.07 11.31 -0.60
CA ASN A 387 -27.76 10.82 -1.05
C ASN A 387 -26.70 10.83 0.08
N HIS A 388 -26.95 11.51 1.19
CA HIS A 388 -25.95 11.78 2.22
C HIS A 388 -25.29 10.54 2.80
N ASP A 389 -26.05 9.48 3.06
CA ASP A 389 -25.50 8.27 3.70
C ASP A 389 -24.58 7.51 2.72
N TYR A 390 -24.99 7.40 1.47
CA TYR A 390 -24.18 6.82 0.40
C TYR A 390 -22.89 7.63 0.19
N ALA A 391 -23.00 8.95 0.05
CA ALA A 391 -21.87 9.84 -0.14
C ALA A 391 -20.90 9.79 1.05
N GLU A 392 -21.42 9.80 2.28
CA GLU A 392 -20.59 9.68 3.49
C GLU A 392 -19.82 8.37 3.51
N GLN A 393 -20.47 7.24 3.26
CA GLN A 393 -19.80 5.94 3.23
C GLN A 393 -18.70 5.91 2.16
N ALA A 394 -18.99 6.37 0.95
CA ALA A 394 -18.05 6.40 -0.15
C ALA A 394 -16.85 7.31 0.15
N TYR A 395 -17.08 8.51 0.68
CA TYR A 395 -15.99 9.45 0.97
C TYR A 395 -15.20 9.12 2.22
N ARG A 396 -15.80 8.47 3.22
CA ARG A 396 -15.05 7.88 4.33
C ARG A 396 -14.11 6.80 3.84
N THR A 397 -14.55 5.97 2.91
CA THR A 397 -13.72 4.94 2.28
C THR A 397 -12.62 5.58 1.43
N LEU A 398 -12.95 6.54 0.57
CA LEU A 398 -12.00 7.25 -0.29
C LEU A 398 -10.89 7.97 0.50
N SER A 399 -11.25 8.55 1.64
CA SER A 399 -10.31 9.30 2.51
C SER A 399 -9.70 8.45 3.62
N MET A 400 -9.91 7.12 3.58
CA MET A 400 -9.40 6.21 4.59
C MET A 400 -7.87 6.14 4.51
N LYS A 401 -7.24 6.42 5.63
CA LYS A 401 -5.80 6.26 5.79
C LYS A 401 -5.55 5.64 7.16
N ASN A 402 -5.04 4.41 7.18
CA ASN A 402 -4.70 3.68 8.42
C ASN A 402 -5.84 3.61 9.44
N GLY A 403 -7.00 3.15 9.00
CA GLY A 403 -8.16 2.97 9.88
C GLY A 403 -8.86 4.27 10.28
N SER A 404 -8.43 5.43 9.75
CA SER A 404 -9.08 6.71 9.97
C SER A 404 -9.46 7.41 8.67
N ALA A 405 -10.73 7.74 8.53
CA ALA A 405 -11.21 8.56 7.44
C ALA A 405 -10.84 10.04 7.67
N GLN A 406 -10.19 10.63 6.67
CA GLN A 406 -9.95 12.08 6.64
C GLN A 406 -11.17 12.77 6.02
N TYR A 407 -12.32 12.55 6.65
CA TYR A 407 -13.63 12.99 6.18
C TYR A 407 -14.20 14.04 7.12
N GLN A 408 -14.65 15.16 6.53
CA GLN A 408 -15.32 16.25 7.22
C GLN A 408 -16.70 16.46 6.63
N SER A 409 -17.76 16.31 7.40
CA SER A 409 -19.11 16.70 6.98
C SER A 409 -19.44 18.11 7.43
N ILE A 410 -19.98 18.90 6.50
CA ILE A 410 -20.51 20.23 6.76
C ILE A 410 -22.04 20.16 6.61
N LYS A 411 -22.75 20.00 7.73
CA LYS A 411 -24.23 20.12 7.72
C LYS A 411 -24.60 21.59 7.61
N THR A 412 -25.39 21.92 6.61
CA THR A 412 -25.80 23.31 6.39
C THR A 412 -27.27 23.40 5.97
N SER A 413 -27.99 24.31 6.58
CA SER A 413 -29.37 24.69 6.18
C SER A 413 -29.37 25.77 5.11
N ASN A 414 -28.23 26.47 4.96
CA ASN A 414 -28.10 27.57 3.99
C ASN A 414 -26.59 27.82 3.67
N PRO A 415 -26.30 28.48 2.52
CA PRO A 415 -24.93 28.75 2.09
C PRO A 415 -24.06 29.56 3.06
N LYS A 416 -24.65 30.46 3.85
CA LYS A 416 -23.89 31.28 4.83
C LYS A 416 -23.33 30.43 5.98
N GLU A 417 -24.14 29.48 6.45
CA GLU A 417 -23.73 28.54 7.48
C GLU A 417 -22.62 27.60 6.95
N GLY A 418 -22.84 27.06 5.74
CA GLY A 418 -21.84 26.26 5.05
C GLY A 418 -20.51 27.01 4.87
N ALA A 419 -20.56 28.31 4.54
CA ALA A 419 -19.40 29.17 4.41
C ALA A 419 -18.57 29.24 5.70
N ARG A 420 -19.24 29.42 6.82
CA ARG A 420 -18.57 29.51 8.12
C ARG A 420 -17.79 28.24 8.47
N TYR A 421 -18.41 27.10 8.30
CA TYR A 421 -17.75 25.81 8.57
C TYR A 421 -16.62 25.53 7.59
N PHE A 422 -16.80 25.88 6.33
CA PHE A 422 -15.76 25.74 5.33
C PHE A 422 -14.54 26.63 5.65
N ALA A 423 -14.80 27.87 6.09
CA ALA A 423 -13.74 28.76 6.56
C ALA A 423 -12.97 28.20 7.78
N ALA A 424 -13.67 27.51 8.70
CA ALA A 424 -13.02 26.87 9.85
C ALA A 424 -12.10 25.70 9.45
N VAL A 425 -12.49 24.89 8.46
CA VAL A 425 -11.62 23.84 7.89
C VAL A 425 -10.36 24.47 7.32
N ALA A 426 -10.52 25.54 6.57
CA ALA A 426 -9.44 26.31 5.99
C ALA A 426 -8.42 26.85 6.98
N GLU A 427 -8.93 27.58 7.91
CA GLU A 427 -8.14 28.21 8.97
C GLU A 427 -7.36 27.13 9.75
N SER A 428 -7.99 26.00 10.02
CA SER A 428 -7.37 24.88 10.72
C SER A 428 -6.25 24.24 9.88
N LEU A 429 -6.46 24.04 8.57
CA LEU A 429 -5.43 23.53 7.68
C LEU A 429 -4.27 24.51 7.54
N ALA A 430 -4.55 25.81 7.32
CA ALA A 430 -3.53 26.84 7.18
C ALA A 430 -2.65 26.93 8.43
N LYS A 431 -3.26 26.97 9.62
CA LYS A 431 -2.56 26.99 10.90
C LYS A 431 -1.70 25.75 11.09
N THR A 432 -2.21 24.60 10.71
CA THR A 432 -1.45 23.35 10.85
C THR A 432 -0.27 23.29 9.88
N MET A 433 -0.44 23.74 8.63
CA MET A 433 0.68 23.79 7.67
C MET A 433 1.76 24.77 8.13
N GLU A 434 1.38 25.94 8.65
CA GLU A 434 2.30 26.86 9.28
C GLU A 434 3.12 26.20 10.40
N GLN A 435 2.44 25.47 11.28
CA GLN A 435 3.10 24.76 12.38
C GLN A 435 4.02 23.65 11.87
N VAL A 436 3.61 22.87 10.87
CA VAL A 436 4.45 21.83 10.24
C VAL A 436 5.75 22.43 9.75
N VAL A 437 5.68 23.49 8.94
CA VAL A 437 6.87 24.13 8.38
C VAL A 437 7.75 24.75 9.49
N THR A 438 7.15 25.55 10.35
CA THR A 438 7.88 26.28 11.41
C THR A 438 8.56 25.34 12.40
N LEU A 439 7.84 24.35 12.93
CA LEU A 439 8.40 23.41 13.90
C LEU A 439 9.45 22.49 13.27
N THR A 440 9.23 22.07 12.03
CA THR A 440 10.21 21.24 11.31
C THR A 440 11.52 21.98 11.11
N THR A 441 11.49 23.24 10.68
CA THR A 441 12.71 24.08 10.52
C THR A 441 13.43 24.32 11.85
N GLN A 442 12.67 24.41 12.95
CA GLN A 442 13.25 24.52 14.30
C GLN A 442 13.73 23.18 14.88
N GLY A 443 13.57 22.07 14.17
CA GLY A 443 13.88 20.73 14.67
C GLY A 443 12.96 20.25 15.77
N LYS A 444 11.76 20.82 15.86
CA LYS A 444 10.72 20.46 16.84
C LYS A 444 9.61 19.66 16.20
N MET A 445 8.92 18.86 17.01
CA MET A 445 7.77 18.08 16.58
C MET A 445 6.46 18.78 16.96
N LEU A 446 5.44 18.60 16.11
CA LEU A 446 4.06 18.84 16.49
C LEU A 446 3.68 17.96 17.67
N THR A 447 2.85 18.49 18.55
CA THR A 447 2.27 17.68 19.63
C THR A 447 1.33 16.66 19.02
N ARG A 448 1.47 15.40 19.43
CA ARG A 448 0.55 14.35 19.02
C ARG A 448 -0.89 14.74 19.36
N PRO A 449 -1.83 14.67 18.43
CA PRO A 449 -3.24 14.95 18.68
C PRO A 449 -3.79 14.03 19.78
N LYS A 450 -4.68 14.55 20.60
CA LYS A 450 -5.43 13.75 21.57
C LYS A 450 -6.63 13.12 20.88
N ASP A 451 -6.91 11.87 21.18
CA ASP A 451 -8.10 11.17 20.71
C ASP A 451 -9.29 11.54 21.60
N ALA A 452 -9.80 12.75 21.45
CA ALA A 452 -10.99 13.23 22.14
C ALA A 452 -12.14 13.41 21.14
N ALA A 453 -13.37 13.09 21.54
CA ALA A 453 -14.52 13.37 20.69
C ALA A 453 -14.67 14.90 20.51
N PRO A 454 -14.81 15.40 19.26
CA PRO A 454 -15.02 16.83 19.02
C PRO A 454 -16.39 17.27 19.55
N LYS A 455 -16.45 18.47 20.13
CA LYS A 455 -17.68 19.02 20.69
C LYS A 455 -18.51 19.78 19.67
N ASN A 456 -17.89 20.24 18.61
CA ASN A 456 -18.50 21.01 17.54
C ASN A 456 -17.72 20.81 16.21
N PRO A 457 -18.28 21.21 15.06
CA PRO A 457 -17.63 21.05 13.76
C PRO A 457 -16.30 21.79 13.62
N GLU A 458 -16.11 22.92 14.28
CA GLU A 458 -14.84 23.65 14.25
C GLU A 458 -13.73 22.90 14.98
N GLU A 459 -14.05 22.26 16.11
CA GLU A 459 -13.11 21.41 16.85
C GLU A 459 -12.78 20.14 16.05
N ASP A 460 -13.76 19.55 15.36
CA ASP A 460 -13.55 18.39 14.47
C ASP A 460 -12.59 18.74 13.32
N ALA A 461 -12.80 19.88 12.66
CA ALA A 461 -11.89 20.38 11.63
C ALA A 461 -10.47 20.64 12.16
N ALA A 462 -10.35 21.18 13.36
CA ALA A 462 -9.05 21.43 14.00
C ALA A 462 -8.32 20.11 14.34
N GLN A 463 -9.04 19.12 14.85
CA GLN A 463 -8.47 17.80 15.15
C GLN A 463 -8.04 17.07 13.89
N LEU A 464 -8.86 17.10 12.82
CA LEU A 464 -8.52 16.54 11.51
C LEU A 464 -7.22 17.16 11.01
N ALA A 465 -7.12 18.49 10.98
CA ALA A 465 -5.94 19.20 10.52
C ALA A 465 -4.69 18.85 11.36
N GLN A 466 -4.82 18.77 12.67
CA GLN A 466 -3.70 18.41 13.56
C GLN A 466 -3.22 16.98 13.33
N ARG A 467 -4.13 16.00 13.16
CA ARG A 467 -3.77 14.61 12.84
C ARG A 467 -3.01 14.53 11.52
N LEU A 468 -3.54 15.20 10.50
CA LEU A 468 -2.91 15.27 9.19
C LEU A 468 -1.51 15.91 9.27
N GLY A 469 -1.40 17.07 9.91
CA GLY A 469 -0.11 17.77 10.03
C GLY A 469 0.94 16.97 10.80
N TYR A 470 0.55 16.31 11.88
CA TYR A 470 1.45 15.43 12.63
C TYR A 470 1.96 14.26 11.78
N ALA A 471 1.06 13.62 11.02
CA ALA A 471 1.43 12.53 10.12
C ALA A 471 2.37 12.99 9.01
N LEU A 472 2.06 14.10 8.35
CA LEU A 472 2.88 14.67 7.29
C LEU A 472 4.28 15.05 7.78
N GLN A 473 4.38 15.60 9.00
CA GLN A 473 5.68 15.91 9.59
C GLN A 473 6.51 14.65 9.86
N LEU A 474 5.89 13.59 10.40
CA LEU A 474 6.57 12.32 10.62
C LEU A 474 7.05 11.68 9.31
N GLU A 475 6.22 11.69 8.27
CA GLU A 475 6.57 11.17 6.95
C GLU A 475 7.72 11.97 6.32
N TYR A 476 7.63 13.31 6.35
CA TYR A 476 8.70 14.17 5.87
C TYR A 476 10.02 13.89 6.57
N LEU A 477 10.02 13.85 7.90
CA LEU A 477 11.22 13.57 8.69
C LEU A 477 11.75 12.16 8.43
N GLY A 478 10.87 11.20 8.19
CA GLY A 478 11.23 9.84 7.78
C GLY A 478 12.03 9.84 6.47
N ARG A 479 11.50 10.45 5.43
CA ARG A 479 12.17 10.58 4.13
C ARG A 479 13.44 11.44 4.19
N ALA A 480 13.37 12.61 4.81
CA ALA A 480 14.51 13.54 4.91
C ALA A 480 15.70 12.94 5.66
N ASN A 481 15.45 12.17 6.71
CA ASN A 481 16.48 11.49 7.49
C ASN A 481 16.82 10.09 6.96
N ARG A 482 16.15 9.61 5.90
CA ARG A 482 16.29 8.24 5.40
C ARG A 482 16.12 7.23 6.54
N THR A 483 15.11 7.44 7.38
CA THR A 483 14.88 6.67 8.61
C THR A 483 14.69 5.19 8.31
N PRO A 484 15.61 4.32 8.79
CA PRO A 484 15.56 2.89 8.47
C PRO A 484 14.50 2.16 9.28
N ALA A 485 14.04 1.02 8.75
CA ALA A 485 13.29 0.06 9.55
C ALA A 485 14.16 -0.52 10.67
N PRO A 486 13.60 -0.84 11.85
CA PRO A 486 14.32 -1.54 12.90
C PRO A 486 14.92 -2.86 12.40
N GLN A 487 16.14 -3.20 12.82
CA GLN A 487 16.79 -4.47 12.47
C GLN A 487 16.49 -5.53 13.52
N VAL A 488 15.72 -6.55 13.17
CA VAL A 488 15.33 -7.64 14.06
C VAL A 488 15.35 -8.98 13.32
N VAL A 489 15.97 -10.00 13.89
CA VAL A 489 16.03 -11.34 13.29
C VAL A 489 14.72 -12.09 13.48
N SER A 490 14.14 -11.99 14.68
CA SER A 490 12.87 -12.62 15.04
C SER A 490 12.31 -11.91 16.26
N SER A 491 11.06 -11.49 16.19
CA SER A 491 10.36 -10.82 17.28
C SER A 491 8.84 -10.87 17.02
N TRP A 492 8.07 -10.51 18.00
CA TRP A 492 6.62 -10.49 17.92
C TRP A 492 6.09 -9.07 17.92
N ILE A 493 5.12 -8.81 17.07
CA ILE A 493 4.35 -7.57 17.01
C ILE A 493 2.86 -7.90 16.97
N THR A 494 2.03 -6.90 17.23
CA THR A 494 0.59 -6.97 16.94
C THR A 494 0.29 -6.35 15.58
N ASP A 495 -0.66 -6.92 14.85
CA ASP A 495 -1.15 -6.34 13.59
C ASP A 495 -1.94 -5.04 13.83
N MET A 496 -2.53 -4.88 15.03
CA MET A 496 -3.29 -3.72 15.47
C MET A 496 -2.58 -2.95 16.57
N ASP A 497 -2.82 -1.64 16.62
CA ASP A 497 -2.32 -0.76 17.69
C ASP A 497 -2.95 -1.11 19.04
N LEU A 498 -2.12 -1.45 20.00
CA LEU A 498 -2.57 -1.87 21.33
C LEU A 498 -3.31 -0.78 22.09
N ALA A 499 -2.92 0.49 21.92
CA ALA A 499 -3.57 1.61 22.61
C ALA A 499 -4.99 1.86 22.09
N HIS A 500 -5.24 1.58 20.82
CA HIS A 500 -6.57 1.63 20.23
C HIS A 500 -7.40 0.40 20.60
N LEU A 501 -6.79 -0.80 20.60
CA LEU A 501 -7.46 -2.02 21.08
C LEU A 501 -7.96 -1.87 22.52
N ALA A 502 -7.17 -1.26 23.41
CA ALA A 502 -7.58 -0.97 24.78
C ALA A 502 -8.83 -0.09 24.89
N ARG A 503 -9.20 0.61 23.81
CA ARG A 503 -10.40 1.48 23.68
C ARG A 503 -11.48 0.87 22.81
N GLY A 504 -11.35 -0.39 22.42
CA GLY A 504 -12.28 -1.06 21.51
C GLY A 504 -12.23 -0.57 20.06
N GLN A 505 -11.14 0.09 19.67
CA GLN A 505 -10.93 0.60 18.31
C GLN A 505 -9.88 -0.26 17.59
N ARG A 506 -10.00 -0.39 16.27
CA ARG A 506 -9.06 -1.13 15.45
C ARG A 506 -8.30 -0.19 14.52
N VAL A 507 -7.03 0.03 14.82
CA VAL A 507 -6.11 0.81 13.98
C VAL A 507 -4.93 -0.10 13.63
N PRO A 508 -4.67 -0.37 12.33
CA PRO A 508 -3.62 -1.29 11.94
C PRO A 508 -2.22 -0.71 12.21
N ASN A 509 -1.34 -1.53 12.77
CA ASN A 509 0.08 -1.25 12.93
C ASN A 509 0.85 -1.42 11.62
N VAL A 510 0.39 -2.36 10.80
CA VAL A 510 1.07 -2.79 9.60
C VAL A 510 0.07 -3.04 8.47
N GLU A 511 0.54 -2.85 7.24
CA GLU A 511 -0.15 -3.22 6.01
C GLU A 511 0.57 -4.42 5.39
N VAL A 512 -0.20 -5.29 4.73
CA VAL A 512 0.36 -6.48 4.10
C VAL A 512 0.60 -6.22 2.62
N ALA A 513 1.78 -6.58 2.15
CA ALA A 513 2.13 -6.56 0.73
C ALA A 513 2.68 -7.92 0.30
N VAL A 514 2.58 -8.18 -0.99
CA VAL A 514 3.15 -9.37 -1.63
C VAL A 514 4.31 -8.92 -2.51
N LEU A 515 5.44 -9.61 -2.39
CA LEU A 515 6.59 -9.42 -3.25
C LEU A 515 6.39 -10.29 -4.50
N LEU A 516 6.07 -9.67 -5.62
CA LEU A 516 5.92 -10.37 -6.89
C LEU A 516 7.12 -10.12 -7.79
N THR A 517 7.64 -11.20 -8.38
CA THR A 517 8.61 -11.08 -9.47
C THR A 517 7.92 -10.57 -10.73
N LYS A 518 8.70 -10.09 -11.69
CA LYS A 518 8.17 -9.63 -12.97
C LYS A 518 7.39 -10.73 -13.70
N ALA A 519 7.88 -11.96 -13.67
CA ALA A 519 7.18 -13.10 -14.25
C ALA A 519 5.82 -13.34 -13.56
N GLN A 520 5.78 -13.35 -12.23
CA GLN A 520 4.54 -13.53 -11.46
C GLN A 520 3.53 -12.40 -11.70
N LEU A 521 3.99 -11.16 -11.83
CA LEU A 521 3.12 -10.02 -12.14
C LEU A 521 2.50 -10.16 -13.54
N ASN A 522 3.30 -10.57 -14.53
CA ASN A 522 2.83 -10.81 -15.89
C ASN A 522 1.84 -11.99 -15.97
N ASP A 523 2.10 -13.07 -15.24
CA ASP A 523 1.18 -14.20 -15.15
C ASP A 523 -0.15 -13.78 -14.54
N LEU A 524 -0.11 -13.00 -13.45
CA LEU A 524 -1.30 -12.47 -12.79
C LEU A 524 -2.09 -11.54 -13.72
N HIS A 525 -1.41 -10.66 -14.45
CA HIS A 525 -2.02 -9.80 -15.47
C HIS A 525 -2.75 -10.63 -16.55
N ALA A 526 -2.10 -11.66 -17.10
CA ALA A 526 -2.69 -12.52 -18.11
C ALA A 526 -3.93 -13.28 -17.59
N GLN A 527 -3.87 -13.77 -16.36
CA GLN A 527 -4.97 -14.50 -15.73
C GLN A 527 -6.18 -13.59 -15.48
N ILE A 528 -5.96 -12.38 -14.96
CA ILE A 528 -7.03 -11.42 -14.74
C ILE A 528 -7.64 -10.98 -16.07
N GLY A 529 -6.83 -10.75 -17.10
CA GLY A 529 -7.33 -10.48 -18.46
C GLY A 529 -8.26 -11.60 -18.96
N ALA A 530 -7.86 -12.86 -18.78
CA ALA A 530 -8.70 -14.00 -19.15
C ALA A 530 -10.02 -14.07 -18.35
N ILE A 531 -9.99 -13.75 -17.06
CA ILE A 531 -11.22 -13.68 -16.22
C ILE A 531 -12.15 -12.58 -16.75
N ILE A 532 -11.63 -11.39 -17.03
CA ILE A 532 -12.41 -10.26 -17.58
C ILE A 532 -13.04 -10.65 -18.92
N ASP A 533 -12.26 -11.19 -19.86
CA ASP A 533 -12.74 -11.58 -21.18
C ASP A 533 -13.86 -12.61 -21.10
N ASN A 534 -13.72 -13.60 -20.22
CA ASN A 534 -14.75 -14.62 -20.02
C ASN A 534 -16.00 -14.05 -19.34
N ALA A 535 -15.83 -13.19 -18.33
CA ALA A 535 -16.95 -12.53 -17.67
C ALA A 535 -17.75 -11.64 -18.62
N GLU A 536 -17.10 -10.90 -19.51
CA GLU A 536 -17.76 -10.05 -20.51
C GLU A 536 -18.51 -10.86 -21.58
N ARG A 537 -17.99 -12.02 -21.98
CA ARG A 537 -18.68 -12.91 -22.92
C ARG A 537 -19.93 -13.53 -22.30
N THR A 538 -19.83 -14.03 -21.08
CA THR A 538 -20.94 -14.69 -20.39
C THR A 538 -22.03 -13.72 -19.95
N LYS A 539 -21.72 -12.47 -19.70
CA LYS A 539 -22.70 -11.42 -19.46
C LYS A 539 -23.69 -11.19 -20.63
N LYS A 540 -23.26 -11.49 -21.87
CA LYS A 540 -24.06 -11.35 -23.10
C LYS A 540 -24.83 -12.59 -23.48
N THR A 541 -24.56 -13.72 -22.89
CA THR A 541 -25.18 -15.02 -23.18
C THR A 541 -25.57 -15.67 -21.84
N ASP A 542 -26.74 -16.31 -21.77
CA ASP A 542 -27.19 -17.11 -20.61
C ASP A 542 -26.28 -18.36 -20.38
N SER A 543 -24.99 -18.24 -20.62
CA SER A 543 -24.13 -19.39 -20.71
C SER A 543 -23.56 -19.81 -19.37
N THR A 544 -23.68 -21.10 -19.08
CA THR A 544 -23.04 -21.85 -18.01
C THR A 544 -21.51 -21.90 -18.11
N ASP A 545 -20.89 -21.13 -19.01
CA ASP A 545 -19.53 -21.36 -19.47
C ASP A 545 -18.47 -20.44 -18.85
N PHE A 546 -18.83 -19.54 -17.90
CA PHE A 546 -17.89 -18.60 -17.29
C PHE A 546 -16.69 -19.32 -16.66
N PHE A 547 -16.96 -20.25 -15.74
CA PHE A 547 -15.89 -21.00 -15.06
C PHE A 547 -15.13 -21.94 -16.00
N GLN A 548 -15.81 -22.58 -16.95
CA GLN A 548 -15.17 -23.42 -17.96
C GLN A 548 -14.28 -22.58 -18.90
N GLY A 549 -14.73 -21.39 -19.26
CA GLY A 549 -13.94 -20.45 -20.04
C GLY A 549 -12.67 -20.00 -19.33
N ILE A 550 -12.76 -19.70 -18.03
CA ILE A 550 -11.60 -19.36 -17.20
C ILE A 550 -10.64 -20.53 -17.08
N LEU A 551 -11.14 -21.74 -16.80
CA LEU A 551 -10.31 -22.94 -16.71
C LEU A 551 -9.59 -23.24 -18.02
N SER A 552 -10.27 -23.08 -19.15
CA SER A 552 -9.67 -23.26 -20.48
C SER A 552 -8.58 -22.22 -20.77
N ALA A 553 -8.81 -20.96 -20.41
CA ALA A 553 -7.84 -19.89 -20.57
C ALA A 553 -6.63 -20.05 -19.63
N SER A 554 -6.86 -20.58 -18.43
CA SER A 554 -5.86 -20.77 -17.38
C SER A 554 -5.26 -22.19 -17.35
N ALA A 555 -5.48 -23.00 -18.39
CA ALA A 555 -5.04 -24.41 -18.45
C ALA A 555 -3.52 -24.60 -18.20
N ARG A 556 -2.71 -23.56 -18.43
CA ARG A 556 -1.26 -23.58 -18.12
C ARG A 556 -0.96 -23.50 -16.63
N THR A 557 -1.86 -22.92 -15.85
CA THR A 557 -1.69 -22.63 -14.41
C THR A 557 -2.63 -23.45 -13.53
N ALA A 558 -3.76 -23.91 -14.07
CA ALA A 558 -4.71 -24.74 -13.35
C ALA A 558 -4.09 -26.09 -12.95
N ARG A 559 -4.39 -26.54 -11.73
CA ARG A 559 -3.89 -27.82 -11.19
C ARG A 559 -4.38 -29.02 -12.01
N ASP A 560 -5.65 -28.98 -12.38
CA ASP A 560 -6.31 -29.99 -13.22
C ASP A 560 -7.40 -29.31 -14.05
N PRO A 561 -7.24 -29.19 -15.38
CA PRO A 561 -8.22 -28.57 -16.27
C PRO A 561 -9.59 -29.32 -16.30
N ASN A 562 -9.61 -30.58 -15.90
CA ASN A 562 -10.82 -31.41 -15.87
C ASN A 562 -11.46 -31.50 -14.49
N MET A 563 -10.96 -30.76 -13.50
CA MET A 563 -11.49 -30.79 -12.13
C MET A 563 -12.94 -30.27 -12.10
N PRO A 564 -13.87 -30.94 -11.41
CA PRO A 564 -15.22 -30.41 -11.23
C PRO A 564 -15.20 -29.02 -10.58
N THR A 565 -15.92 -28.07 -11.17
CA THR A 565 -15.97 -26.67 -10.71
C THR A 565 -16.96 -26.45 -9.56
N GLN A 566 -17.98 -27.31 -9.49
CA GLN A 566 -19.09 -27.14 -8.55
C GLN A 566 -18.61 -27.07 -7.09
N GLY A 567 -19.01 -26.00 -6.39
CA GLY A 567 -18.67 -25.76 -5.00
C GLY A 567 -17.21 -25.38 -4.72
N LYS A 568 -16.37 -25.18 -5.78
CA LYS A 568 -14.98 -24.77 -5.63
C LYS A 568 -14.76 -23.32 -5.98
N THR A 569 -13.85 -22.69 -5.23
CA THR A 569 -13.41 -21.32 -5.47
C THR A 569 -12.37 -21.26 -6.58
N LEU A 570 -12.18 -20.10 -7.20
CA LEU A 570 -11.13 -19.88 -8.22
C LEU A 570 -9.72 -20.18 -7.67
N ALA A 571 -9.49 -19.94 -6.39
CA ALA A 571 -8.22 -20.30 -5.73
C ALA A 571 -8.03 -21.82 -5.68
N GLU A 572 -9.06 -22.60 -5.29
CA GLU A 572 -9.00 -24.06 -5.23
C GLU A 572 -8.83 -24.70 -6.62
N LEU A 573 -9.33 -24.04 -7.64
CA LEU A 573 -9.14 -24.44 -9.03
C LEU A 573 -7.72 -24.13 -9.55
N GLY A 574 -6.90 -23.40 -8.77
CA GLY A 574 -5.53 -23.06 -9.13
C GLY A 574 -5.40 -22.00 -10.23
N VAL A 575 -6.48 -21.29 -10.53
CA VAL A 575 -6.55 -20.32 -11.63
C VAL A 575 -5.60 -19.14 -11.42
N LEU A 576 -5.41 -18.69 -10.17
CA LEU A 576 -4.66 -17.48 -9.84
C LEU A 576 -3.18 -17.71 -9.53
N GLY A 577 -2.65 -18.90 -9.79
CA GLY A 577 -1.25 -19.25 -9.55
C GLY A 577 -0.95 -19.69 -8.13
N GLU A 578 0.04 -20.57 -8.00
CA GLU A 578 0.39 -21.19 -6.73
C GLU A 578 0.97 -20.21 -5.69
N PHE A 579 1.51 -19.06 -6.11
CA PHE A 579 2.10 -18.09 -5.21
C PHE A 579 1.05 -17.35 -4.35
N LEU A 580 -0.23 -17.38 -4.73
CA LEU A 580 -1.34 -16.89 -3.92
C LEU A 580 -1.91 -17.95 -2.97
N ASP A 581 -1.59 -19.22 -3.19
CA ASP A 581 -2.01 -20.31 -2.32
C ASP A 581 -1.33 -20.22 -0.95
N GLY A 582 -2.12 -20.43 0.11
CA GLY A 582 -1.59 -20.43 1.47
C GLY A 582 -1.31 -19.04 2.05
N LEU A 583 -1.65 -17.97 1.33
CA LEU A 583 -1.68 -16.63 1.92
C LEU A 583 -2.75 -16.60 3.03
N PRO A 584 -2.47 -16.01 4.20
CA PRO A 584 -3.43 -15.88 5.28
C PRO A 584 -4.58 -14.91 4.96
N TYR A 585 -4.52 -14.28 3.80
CA TYR A 585 -5.50 -13.33 3.31
C TYR A 585 -6.05 -13.83 1.97
N ARG A 586 -7.34 -13.59 1.74
CA ARG A 586 -8.02 -13.98 0.51
C ARG A 586 -8.78 -12.80 -0.06
N SER A 587 -8.69 -12.63 -1.37
CA SER A 587 -9.43 -11.61 -2.11
C SER A 587 -10.83 -12.10 -2.49
N GLU A 588 -11.69 -11.18 -2.94
CA GLU A 588 -13.01 -11.50 -3.48
C GLU A 588 -12.92 -12.50 -4.65
N VAL A 589 -11.95 -12.31 -5.54
CA VAL A 589 -11.76 -13.19 -6.70
C VAL A 589 -11.30 -14.58 -6.28
N MET A 590 -10.40 -14.68 -5.31
CA MET A 590 -9.94 -15.98 -4.80
C MET A 590 -11.07 -16.80 -4.19
N LEU A 591 -12.03 -16.15 -3.55
CA LEU A 591 -13.17 -16.79 -2.89
C LEU A 591 -14.37 -17.05 -3.82
N LEU A 592 -14.36 -16.48 -5.04
CA LEU A 592 -15.49 -16.56 -5.96
C LEU A 592 -15.75 -18.02 -6.38
N THR A 593 -16.99 -18.47 -6.19
CA THR A 593 -17.50 -19.75 -6.70
C THR A 593 -18.37 -19.52 -7.94
N GLU A 594 -18.63 -20.59 -8.67
CA GLU A 594 -19.53 -20.57 -9.82
C GLU A 594 -20.94 -20.14 -9.41
N GLU A 595 -21.45 -20.66 -8.28
CA GLU A 595 -22.77 -20.31 -7.76
C GLU A 595 -22.86 -18.84 -7.32
N ASP A 596 -21.79 -18.29 -6.71
CA ASP A 596 -21.76 -16.88 -6.31
C ASP A 596 -21.79 -15.96 -7.53
N TRP A 597 -21.12 -16.33 -8.62
CA TRP A 597 -21.17 -15.58 -9.87
C TRP A 597 -22.59 -15.49 -10.43
N TYR A 598 -23.30 -16.62 -10.48
CA TYR A 598 -24.67 -16.64 -11.01
C TYR A 598 -25.70 -15.97 -10.10
N ARG A 599 -25.44 -15.84 -8.80
CA ARG A 599 -26.30 -15.11 -7.88
C ARG A 599 -26.16 -13.58 -7.99
N LYS A 600 -25.03 -13.11 -8.54
CA LYS A 600 -24.79 -11.68 -8.70
C LYS A 600 -25.74 -11.08 -9.76
N SER A 601 -26.36 -9.95 -9.43
CA SER A 601 -27.07 -9.13 -10.39
C SER A 601 -26.16 -8.62 -11.50
N ILE A 602 -26.71 -8.18 -12.62
CA ILE A 602 -25.93 -7.60 -13.75
C ILE A 602 -25.11 -6.39 -13.27
N GLY A 603 -25.64 -5.58 -12.36
CA GLY A 603 -24.91 -4.46 -11.75
C GLY A 603 -23.69 -4.94 -10.96
N GLU A 604 -23.86 -5.93 -10.06
CA GLU A 604 -22.78 -6.51 -9.28
C GLU A 604 -21.72 -7.18 -10.14
N GLN A 605 -22.13 -7.89 -11.22
CA GLN A 605 -21.19 -8.45 -12.18
C GLN A 605 -20.40 -7.36 -12.90
N THR A 606 -21.07 -6.25 -13.27
CA THR A 606 -20.40 -5.11 -13.91
C THR A 606 -19.40 -4.45 -12.95
N ALA A 607 -19.78 -4.21 -11.71
CA ALA A 607 -18.90 -3.68 -10.68
C ALA A 607 -17.68 -4.58 -10.45
N PHE A 608 -17.89 -5.90 -10.37
CA PHE A 608 -16.79 -6.87 -10.24
C PHE A 608 -15.80 -6.80 -11.42
N ILE A 609 -16.30 -6.78 -12.66
CA ILE A 609 -15.46 -6.67 -13.86
C ILE A 609 -14.69 -5.34 -13.87
N ASN A 610 -15.33 -4.24 -13.47
CA ASN A 610 -14.68 -2.93 -13.41
C ASN A 610 -13.55 -2.91 -12.37
N ARG A 611 -13.74 -3.52 -11.18
CA ARG A 611 -12.66 -3.69 -10.20
C ARG A 611 -11.49 -4.48 -10.75
N LEU A 612 -11.74 -5.56 -11.49
CA LEU A 612 -10.65 -6.32 -12.13
C LEU A 612 -9.91 -5.51 -13.19
N LYS A 613 -10.62 -4.72 -14.00
CA LYS A 613 -10.00 -3.82 -14.99
C LYS A 613 -9.12 -2.76 -14.33
N SER A 614 -9.58 -2.20 -13.21
CA SER A 614 -8.78 -1.26 -12.43
C SER A 614 -7.48 -1.91 -11.95
N LYS A 615 -7.54 -3.12 -11.38
CA LYS A 615 -6.36 -3.86 -10.94
C LYS A 615 -5.41 -4.18 -12.09
N LEU A 616 -5.96 -4.57 -13.25
CA LEU A 616 -5.16 -4.84 -14.45
C LEU A 616 -4.36 -3.60 -14.89
N ALA A 617 -5.01 -2.44 -14.94
CA ALA A 617 -4.34 -1.18 -15.25
C ALA A 617 -3.21 -0.85 -14.24
N ARG A 618 -3.41 -1.16 -12.94
CA ARG A 618 -2.36 -0.98 -11.92
C ARG A 618 -1.17 -1.91 -12.15
N TYR A 619 -1.38 -3.15 -12.56
CA TYR A 619 -0.27 -4.07 -12.85
C TYR A 619 0.59 -3.58 -14.02
N GLU A 620 -0.01 -2.95 -15.03
CA GLU A 620 0.73 -2.29 -16.10
C GLU A 620 1.57 -1.11 -15.61
N GLU A 621 1.07 -0.35 -14.64
CA GLU A 621 1.84 0.74 -14.02
C GLU A 621 3.00 0.20 -13.19
N TYR A 622 2.78 -0.86 -12.40
CA TYR A 622 3.85 -1.51 -11.64
C TYR A 622 4.96 -2.03 -12.58
N ASP A 623 4.61 -2.60 -13.74
CA ASP A 623 5.60 -3.04 -14.71
C ASP A 623 6.44 -1.88 -15.28
N ARG A 624 5.83 -0.71 -15.49
CA ARG A 624 6.50 0.51 -15.99
C ARG A 624 7.32 1.24 -14.92
N ASP A 625 7.01 1.04 -13.65
CA ASP A 625 7.64 1.74 -12.53
C ASP A 625 9.01 1.15 -12.19
N ARG A 626 10.00 1.50 -13.00
CA ARG A 626 11.37 1.01 -12.82
C ARG A 626 12.05 1.41 -11.50
N LYS A 627 11.51 2.40 -10.78
CA LYS A 627 12.12 2.93 -9.56
C LYS A 627 11.89 2.05 -8.35
N ASN A 628 10.76 1.32 -8.33
CA ASN A 628 10.29 0.53 -7.18
C ASN A 628 10.48 -0.98 -7.35
N TRP A 629 11.16 -1.41 -8.43
CA TRP A 629 11.63 -2.79 -8.56
C TRP A 629 12.92 -2.97 -7.77
N GLU A 630 12.93 -3.93 -6.87
CA GLU A 630 14.00 -4.14 -5.91
C GLU A 630 14.67 -5.51 -6.06
N THR A 631 15.96 -5.56 -5.78
CA THR A 631 16.73 -6.81 -5.83
C THR A 631 17.34 -7.16 -4.48
N PHE A 632 17.38 -8.43 -4.13
CA PHE A 632 18.05 -8.95 -2.95
C PHE A 632 19.53 -9.28 -3.25
N GLY A 633 20.33 -8.29 -3.62
CA GLY A 633 21.76 -8.49 -3.87
C GLY A 633 22.07 -8.90 -5.32
N THR A 634 22.64 -10.12 -5.53
CA THR A 634 23.14 -10.58 -6.84
C THR A 634 22.10 -11.32 -7.69
N PHE A 635 20.83 -11.23 -7.38
CA PHE A 635 19.76 -11.88 -8.17
C PHE A 635 19.69 -11.32 -9.59
N SER A 636 19.29 -12.17 -10.53
CA SER A 636 19.02 -11.77 -11.90
C SER A 636 17.88 -10.75 -11.97
N ALA A 637 17.81 -9.97 -13.04
CA ALA A 637 16.72 -9.00 -13.23
C ALA A 637 15.32 -9.64 -13.22
N ASN A 638 15.22 -10.93 -13.56
CA ASN A 638 13.95 -11.67 -13.52
C ASN A 638 13.48 -11.99 -12.10
N ASP A 639 14.39 -11.96 -11.13
CA ASP A 639 14.12 -12.22 -9.71
C ASP A 639 13.91 -10.93 -8.91
N TRP A 640 13.95 -9.77 -9.56
CA TRP A 640 13.59 -8.51 -8.91
C TRP A 640 12.13 -8.57 -8.52
N VAL A 641 11.80 -7.95 -7.38
CA VAL A 641 10.47 -7.98 -6.80
C VAL A 641 9.88 -6.57 -6.71
N TYR A 642 8.57 -6.52 -6.88
CA TYR A 642 7.76 -5.33 -6.63
C TYR A 642 6.86 -5.57 -5.41
N ARG A 643 6.70 -4.55 -4.55
CA ARG A 643 5.79 -4.61 -3.39
C ARG A 643 4.38 -4.28 -3.84
N VAL A 644 3.57 -5.29 -4.04
CA VAL A 644 2.15 -5.15 -4.40
C VAL A 644 1.31 -5.19 -3.13
N PRO A 645 0.57 -4.12 -2.78
CA PRO A 645 -0.36 -4.14 -1.65
C PRO A 645 -1.36 -5.30 -1.78
N LEU A 646 -1.69 -5.95 -0.67
CA LEU A 646 -2.53 -7.15 -0.70
C LEU A 646 -3.92 -6.89 -1.31
N ASN A 647 -4.51 -5.73 -1.04
CA ASN A 647 -5.79 -5.29 -1.60
C ASN A 647 -5.77 -5.05 -3.12
N MET A 648 -4.58 -4.93 -3.71
CA MET A 648 -4.39 -4.88 -5.16
C MET A 648 -4.31 -6.27 -5.80
N LEU A 649 -4.23 -7.34 -5.02
CA LEU A 649 -4.40 -8.68 -5.56
C LEU A 649 -5.86 -8.92 -5.97
N PRO A 650 -6.07 -9.77 -6.96
CA PRO A 650 -7.39 -10.07 -7.48
C PRO A 650 -8.30 -10.78 -6.49
#